data_d77f37948a0e8da9cf76099c731e128b
#
_entry.id   d77f37948a0e8da9cf76099c731e128b
#
_cell.length_a   1.000
_cell.length_b   1.000
_cell.length_c   1.000
_cell.angle_alpha   90.00
_cell.angle_beta   90.00
_cell.angle_gamma   90.00
#
_symmetry.space_group_name_H-M   'P 1'
#
loop_
_entity.id
_entity.type
_entity.pdbx_description
1 polymer ?
#
loop_
_entity_poly.entity_id
_entity_poly.type
_entity_poly.pdbx_seq_one_letter_code
_entity_poly.pdbx_strand_id
1 'polypeptide(L)'
;MEDFDVFTNEINFTKPLFKNILNKYVNDVPSTPNGPNYQSGRKLMAEECLADNDDVGCAFQLSEASSASLRTMAVYRDEQLKAAGNKLHKITSYIKPIKDLIESNPIPKKEAKILDLLSNSTEDISKVLDSFTIKEEVPFYKKYLHFSKLNNIDNFQKILKELPKEWTVVQLTVPYNPNENLKPLMEYRTEVDSIYLSMFTNDYLEDAGLGPMTVHIPANVTKEGEKPLFTELYSLLDENYKTIDNAQFLNNKRLVQNYWSRREDIDLRMKSVINVMDKEWLGGWGCLLTGKLVDKTLKEKVVKLVDTVILDWGFIRLTQKQKILLYNLIECCPVLQSQQIKSCIRRIFTEHSNTEDVRQVLNPECGSCTKEFRFLNELCLKCLSKCFEKLHHFSLVDGIKAFSQAASQVKDNDEWAGLKKAKRHPVILIVDEMLDTFPWEMLPILNQHPVSRMENIHFLYYLYKIHEHDVINGYFAAKCDVGRYVINPEKNLDRMENRMTSFVEYWCPNWNGHIGEPPSATDFITHLSEADVFLYCGHGDGCQLGAGGCGGAGVEGARGTAVCVLSGCGSVRLSSTAPRAPPGAAHHHLHIAGCPMVVGMLWEVTDLEVDKVVSTLVSLYVPSDAAVPWPNVGKAKWSNGVLDTTAEHKSQFVPERDLLRAVSRARGSTNYVMIASSVVARGLPVRIRD
;
A
#
# COMPACT_ATOMS: atom_id res chain seq x y z
N MET A 1 -54.67 0.60 0.69
CA MET A 1 -53.69 1.67 0.90
C MET A 1 -53.68 2.04 2.40
N GLU A 2 -53.72 1.03 3.26
CA GLU A 2 -53.90 1.20 4.72
C GLU A 2 -53.00 0.25 5.55
N ASP A 3 -51.85 -0.14 5.10
CA ASP A 3 -50.98 -1.08 5.88
C ASP A 3 -49.50 -0.70 5.93
N PHE A 4 -49.16 0.58 5.72
CA PHE A 4 -47.76 1.04 5.84
C PHE A 4 -47.46 1.76 7.18
N ASP A 5 -48.44 1.95 8.06
CA ASP A 5 -48.26 2.65 9.34
C ASP A 5 -47.77 1.77 10.51
N VAL A 6 -47.46 0.51 10.25
CA VAL A 6 -47.00 -0.42 11.33
C VAL A 6 -45.50 -0.32 11.62
N PHE A 7 -44.73 0.43 10.83
CA PHE A 7 -43.28 0.54 11.00
C PHE A 7 -42.78 1.83 11.65
N THR A 8 -43.66 2.68 12.17
CA THR A 8 -43.29 3.88 12.93
C THR A 8 -43.21 3.67 14.45
N ASN A 9 -42.96 2.48 14.92
CA ASN A 9 -42.38 2.32 16.25
C ASN A 9 -40.98 2.88 16.19
N GLU A 10 -40.76 4.09 16.70
CA GLU A 10 -39.44 4.65 16.94
C GLU A 10 -38.62 3.62 17.75
N ILE A 11 -37.79 2.86 17.05
CA ILE A 11 -36.81 2.04 17.72
C ILE A 11 -35.79 3.04 18.28
N ASN A 12 -35.93 3.37 19.55
CA ASN A 12 -34.95 4.17 20.27
C ASN A 12 -33.62 3.38 20.34
N PHE A 13 -32.78 3.49 19.33
CA PHE A 13 -31.46 2.94 19.33
C PHE A 13 -30.61 3.70 20.36
N THR A 14 -30.47 3.16 21.54
CA THR A 14 -29.46 3.64 22.47
C THR A 14 -28.06 3.25 21.96
N LYS A 15 -27.05 4.07 22.23
CA LYS A 15 -25.64 3.78 21.85
C LYS A 15 -25.20 2.36 22.27
N PRO A 16 -25.48 1.86 23.50
CA PRO A 16 -25.15 0.51 23.91
C PRO A 16 -25.86 -0.59 23.06
N LEU A 17 -27.12 -0.37 22.70
CA LEU A 17 -27.87 -1.31 21.87
C LEU A 17 -27.29 -1.39 20.47
N PHE A 18 -26.98 -0.24 19.86
CA PHE A 18 -26.32 -0.18 18.55
C PHE A 18 -24.98 -0.91 18.56
N LYS A 19 -24.13 -0.65 19.55
CA LYS A 19 -22.84 -1.30 19.73
C LYS A 19 -22.98 -2.83 19.87
N ASN A 20 -23.97 -3.31 20.61
CA ASN A 20 -24.23 -4.74 20.77
C ASN A 20 -24.69 -5.39 19.46
N ILE A 21 -25.58 -4.75 18.71
CA ILE A 21 -26.07 -5.23 17.40
C ILE A 21 -24.90 -5.31 16.43
N LEU A 22 -24.08 -4.26 16.35
CA LEU A 22 -22.93 -4.19 15.47
C LEU A 22 -21.88 -5.26 15.81
N ASN A 23 -21.56 -5.43 17.10
CA ASN A 23 -20.66 -6.49 17.58
C ASN A 23 -21.18 -7.89 17.19
N LYS A 24 -22.47 -8.14 17.38
CA LYS A 24 -23.07 -9.41 16.97
C LYS A 24 -22.96 -9.62 15.47
N TYR A 25 -23.33 -8.62 14.68
CA TYR A 25 -23.22 -8.66 13.22
C TYR A 25 -21.79 -8.99 12.75
N VAL A 26 -20.79 -8.30 13.30
CA VAL A 26 -19.38 -8.50 12.91
C VAL A 26 -18.84 -9.87 13.36
N ASN A 27 -19.29 -10.38 14.51
CA ASN A 27 -18.85 -11.68 15.03
C ASN A 27 -19.55 -12.90 14.40
N ASP A 28 -20.75 -12.71 13.85
CA ASP A 28 -21.54 -13.74 13.19
C ASP A 28 -21.30 -13.77 11.66
N VAL A 29 -20.30 -13.05 11.19
CA VAL A 29 -19.95 -12.99 9.75
C VAL A 29 -19.49 -14.35 9.24
N PRO A 30 -20.00 -14.82 8.08
CA PRO A 30 -19.57 -16.07 7.45
C PRO A 30 -18.09 -16.03 7.06
N SER A 31 -17.50 -17.19 6.82
CA SER A 31 -16.09 -17.35 6.42
C SER A 31 -15.70 -16.59 5.14
N THR A 32 -16.67 -16.21 4.33
CA THR A 32 -16.51 -15.37 3.14
C THR A 32 -17.54 -14.23 3.21
N PRO A 33 -17.24 -13.15 3.93
CA PRO A 33 -18.18 -12.04 4.10
C PRO A 33 -18.38 -11.27 2.78
N ASN A 34 -19.59 -10.69 2.64
CA ASN A 34 -19.83 -9.70 1.60
C ASN A 34 -18.94 -8.47 1.87
N GLY A 35 -18.00 -8.20 0.96
CA GLY A 35 -16.98 -7.16 1.13
C GLY A 35 -17.51 -5.80 1.59
N PRO A 36 -18.44 -5.14 0.86
CA PRO A 36 -18.92 -3.80 1.23
C PRO A 36 -19.61 -3.73 2.60
N ASN A 37 -20.47 -4.70 2.90
CA ASN A 37 -21.19 -4.71 4.19
C ASN A 37 -20.24 -5.01 5.36
N TYR A 38 -19.29 -5.90 5.15
CA TYR A 38 -18.27 -6.21 6.15
C TYR A 38 -17.38 -5.00 6.43
N GLN A 39 -16.89 -4.34 5.38
CA GLN A 39 -16.09 -3.11 5.49
C GLN A 39 -16.85 -2.01 6.22
N SER A 40 -18.11 -1.77 5.87
CA SER A 40 -18.97 -0.79 6.53
C SER A 40 -19.15 -1.07 8.02
N GLY A 41 -19.44 -2.32 8.39
CA GLY A 41 -19.58 -2.72 9.79
C GLY A 41 -18.29 -2.53 10.59
N ARG A 42 -17.15 -2.86 10.02
CA ARG A 42 -15.84 -2.66 10.65
C ARG A 42 -15.48 -1.19 10.79
N LYS A 43 -15.73 -0.35 9.76
CA LYS A 43 -15.53 1.10 9.83
C LYS A 43 -16.38 1.76 10.90
N LEU A 44 -17.66 1.37 11.04
CA LEU A 44 -18.51 1.84 12.13
C LEU A 44 -17.99 1.45 13.52
N MET A 45 -17.48 0.23 13.68
CA MET A 45 -16.84 -0.18 14.94
C MET A 45 -15.57 0.61 15.23
N ALA A 46 -14.79 0.94 14.21
CA ALA A 46 -13.59 1.75 14.36
C ALA A 46 -13.92 3.16 14.88
N GLU A 47 -15.01 3.76 14.39
CA GLU A 47 -15.49 5.06 14.88
C GLU A 47 -15.92 4.99 16.36
N GLU A 48 -16.60 3.92 16.77
CA GLU A 48 -16.94 3.71 18.18
C GLU A 48 -15.69 3.55 19.06
N CYS A 49 -14.71 2.77 18.62
CA CYS A 49 -13.44 2.62 19.32
C CYS A 49 -12.71 3.96 19.47
N LEU A 50 -12.66 4.77 18.40
CA LEU A 50 -11.99 6.07 18.44
C LEU A 50 -12.71 7.04 19.39
N ALA A 51 -14.03 7.03 19.42
CA ALA A 51 -14.83 7.84 20.35
C ALA A 51 -14.62 7.45 21.83
N ASP A 52 -14.30 6.18 22.07
CA ASP A 52 -13.96 5.66 23.41
C ASP A 52 -12.45 5.80 23.73
N ASN A 53 -11.64 6.45 22.88
CA ASN A 53 -10.17 6.56 22.94
C ASN A 53 -9.41 5.21 22.88
N ASP A 54 -10.03 4.20 22.29
CA ASP A 54 -9.40 2.92 22.03
C ASP A 54 -8.70 2.94 20.65
N ASP A 55 -7.49 3.47 20.60
CA ASP A 55 -6.70 3.56 19.36
C ASP A 55 -6.35 2.17 18.80
N VAL A 56 -6.12 1.19 19.67
CA VAL A 56 -5.76 -0.18 19.27
C VAL A 56 -6.96 -0.88 18.64
N GLY A 57 -8.12 -0.78 19.29
CA GLY A 57 -9.38 -1.28 18.74
C GLY A 57 -9.74 -0.61 17.42
N CYS A 58 -9.58 0.72 17.34
CA CYS A 58 -9.81 1.47 16.11
C CYS A 58 -8.91 0.97 14.97
N ALA A 59 -7.60 0.91 15.18
CA ALA A 59 -6.64 0.44 14.19
C ALA A 59 -6.91 -1.02 13.75
N PHE A 60 -7.27 -1.89 14.69
CA PHE A 60 -7.68 -3.27 14.41
C PHE A 60 -8.92 -3.32 13.51
N GLN A 61 -9.99 -2.60 13.86
CA GLN A 61 -11.22 -2.60 13.07
C GLN A 61 -11.00 -2.04 11.65
N LEU A 62 -10.21 -0.98 11.51
CA LEU A 62 -9.85 -0.43 10.21
C LEU A 62 -9.00 -1.42 9.39
N SER A 63 -8.10 -2.17 10.04
CA SER A 63 -7.31 -3.21 9.35
C SER A 63 -8.17 -4.35 8.85
N GLU A 64 -9.19 -4.76 9.61
CA GLU A 64 -10.17 -5.76 9.17
C GLU A 64 -11.05 -5.27 8.01
N ALA A 65 -11.32 -3.95 7.94
CA ALA A 65 -12.07 -3.34 6.84
C ALA A 65 -11.29 -3.24 5.53
N SER A 66 -9.96 -3.12 5.60
CA SER A 66 -9.13 -2.84 4.42
C SER A 66 -9.04 -4.05 3.51
N SER A 67 -9.35 -3.85 2.21
CA SER A 67 -9.20 -4.83 1.12
C SER A 67 -9.61 -6.26 1.48
N ALA A 68 -10.81 -6.41 2.02
CA ALA A 68 -11.36 -7.72 2.38
C ALA A 68 -11.43 -8.69 1.18
N SER A 69 -11.57 -8.16 -0.03
CA SER A 69 -11.59 -8.92 -1.28
C SER A 69 -10.26 -9.63 -1.57
N LEU A 70 -9.13 -8.96 -1.40
CA LEU A 70 -7.82 -9.59 -1.60
C LEU A 70 -7.61 -10.78 -0.64
N ARG A 71 -8.01 -10.62 0.62
CA ARG A 71 -8.01 -11.73 1.58
C ARG A 71 -8.86 -12.90 1.09
N THR A 72 -10.08 -12.63 0.64
CA THR A 72 -11.00 -13.65 0.10
C THR A 72 -10.38 -14.37 -1.09
N MET A 73 -9.78 -13.64 -2.04
CA MET A 73 -9.11 -14.22 -3.21
C MET A 73 -7.95 -15.14 -2.79
N ALA A 74 -7.09 -14.67 -1.88
CA ALA A 74 -5.94 -15.44 -1.41
C ALA A 74 -6.35 -16.71 -0.66
N VAL A 75 -7.38 -16.64 0.19
CA VAL A 75 -7.96 -17.80 0.89
C VAL A 75 -8.55 -18.81 -0.10
N TYR A 76 -9.37 -18.33 -1.04
CA TYR A 76 -9.96 -19.19 -2.07
C TYR A 76 -8.89 -19.91 -2.88
N ARG A 77 -7.82 -19.22 -3.24
CA ARG A 77 -6.71 -19.80 -3.98
C ARG A 77 -5.98 -20.89 -3.20
N ASP A 78 -5.69 -20.64 -1.92
CA ASP A 78 -5.05 -21.66 -1.05
C ASP A 78 -5.93 -22.92 -0.92
N GLU A 79 -7.24 -22.75 -0.82
CA GLU A 79 -8.20 -23.87 -0.80
C GLU A 79 -8.23 -24.64 -2.12
N GLN A 80 -8.20 -23.96 -3.27
CA GLN A 80 -8.15 -24.59 -4.58
C GLN A 80 -6.88 -25.40 -4.80
N LEU A 81 -5.73 -24.85 -4.40
CA LEU A 81 -4.45 -25.56 -4.49
C LEU A 81 -4.40 -26.80 -3.62
N LYS A 82 -4.94 -26.74 -2.39
CA LYS A 82 -5.09 -27.91 -1.52
C LYS A 82 -6.00 -28.97 -2.13
N ALA A 83 -7.15 -28.57 -2.69
CA ALA A 83 -8.07 -29.49 -3.34
C ALA A 83 -7.45 -30.15 -4.56
N ALA A 84 -6.68 -29.43 -5.38
CA ALA A 84 -5.96 -29.97 -6.53
C ALA A 84 -4.84 -30.92 -6.09
N GLY A 85 -4.06 -30.56 -5.07
CA GLY A 85 -3.01 -31.40 -4.48
C GLY A 85 -3.57 -32.72 -3.94
N ASN A 86 -4.69 -32.66 -3.23
CA ASN A 86 -5.35 -33.85 -2.70
C ASN A 86 -5.87 -34.77 -3.82
N LYS A 87 -6.40 -34.22 -4.91
CA LYS A 87 -6.80 -35.01 -6.08
C LYS A 87 -5.59 -35.68 -6.76
N LEU A 88 -4.51 -34.93 -6.96
CA LEU A 88 -3.29 -35.46 -7.56
C LEU A 88 -2.64 -36.56 -6.69
N HIS A 89 -2.58 -36.35 -5.39
CA HIS A 89 -2.07 -37.33 -4.43
C HIS A 89 -2.92 -38.61 -4.45
N LYS A 90 -4.26 -38.48 -4.52
CA LYS A 90 -5.15 -39.65 -4.70
C LYS A 90 -4.82 -40.40 -5.99
N ILE A 91 -4.71 -39.70 -7.12
CA ILE A 91 -4.38 -40.31 -8.42
C ILE A 91 -3.01 -40.99 -8.39
N THR A 92 -1.97 -40.33 -7.87
CA THR A 92 -0.62 -40.94 -7.77
C THR A 92 -0.54 -42.09 -6.82
N SER A 93 -1.33 -42.08 -5.72
CA SER A 93 -1.41 -43.21 -4.77
C SER A 93 -2.08 -44.44 -5.38
N TYR A 94 -2.96 -44.27 -6.39
CA TYR A 94 -3.55 -45.38 -7.14
C TYR A 94 -2.64 -45.91 -8.25
N ILE A 95 -1.90 -45.05 -8.90
CA ILE A 95 -1.03 -45.42 -10.03
C ILE A 95 0.17 -46.25 -9.58
N LYS A 96 0.80 -45.90 -8.45
CA LYS A 96 2.02 -46.54 -7.97
C LYS A 96 1.82 -48.02 -7.62
N PRO A 97 0.82 -48.43 -6.82
CA PRO A 97 0.54 -49.82 -6.56
C PRO A 97 0.14 -50.63 -7.81
N ILE A 98 -0.56 -50.00 -8.75
CA ILE A 98 -0.93 -50.65 -10.02
C ILE A 98 0.32 -50.91 -10.87
N LYS A 99 1.25 -49.96 -10.92
CA LYS A 99 2.51 -50.08 -11.64
C LYS A 99 3.40 -51.12 -11.05
N ASP A 100 3.54 -51.19 -9.73
CA ASP A 100 4.29 -52.23 -9.00
C ASP A 100 3.68 -53.61 -9.16
N LEU A 101 2.36 -53.72 -9.27
CA LEU A 101 1.61 -54.95 -9.53
C LEU A 101 1.76 -55.47 -10.98
N ILE A 102 1.82 -54.55 -11.96
CA ILE A 102 2.03 -54.87 -13.38
C ILE A 102 3.47 -55.30 -13.60
N GLU A 103 4.43 -54.62 -12.96
CA GLU A 103 5.87 -54.98 -13.06
C GLU A 103 6.23 -56.30 -12.38
N SER A 104 5.51 -56.67 -11.31
CA SER A 104 5.77 -57.90 -10.56
C SER A 104 5.01 -59.17 -11.06
N ASN A 105 4.05 -59.05 -11.99
CA ASN A 105 3.26 -60.22 -12.48
C ASN A 105 2.86 -60.06 -13.96
N PRO A 106 3.61 -60.64 -14.90
CA PRO A 106 3.32 -60.53 -16.34
C PRO A 106 2.23 -61.51 -16.88
N ILE A 107 1.26 -61.97 -16.10
CA ILE A 107 0.30 -63.00 -16.56
C ILE A 107 -1.12 -62.44 -16.69
N PRO A 108 -1.80 -62.58 -17.87
CA PRO A 108 -3.05 -61.89 -18.21
C PRO A 108 -4.34 -62.36 -17.52
N LYS A 109 -4.38 -63.32 -16.65
CA LYS A 109 -5.62 -63.94 -16.10
C LYS A 109 -6.15 -63.30 -14.81
N LYS A 110 -5.68 -62.13 -14.40
CA LYS A 110 -6.01 -61.53 -13.11
C LYS A 110 -6.77 -60.19 -13.15
N GLU A 111 -7.21 -59.72 -14.30
CA GLU A 111 -7.97 -58.46 -14.40
C GLU A 111 -9.24 -58.45 -13.55
N ALA A 112 -9.97 -59.58 -13.48
CA ALA A 112 -11.16 -59.72 -12.63
C ALA A 112 -10.85 -59.63 -11.13
N LYS A 113 -9.70 -60.20 -10.68
CA LYS A 113 -9.31 -60.15 -9.25
C LYS A 113 -8.76 -58.75 -8.84
N ILE A 114 -8.17 -58.02 -9.77
CA ILE A 114 -7.68 -56.63 -9.51
C ILE A 114 -8.87 -55.68 -9.38
N LEU A 115 -9.90 -55.85 -10.20
CA LEU A 115 -11.15 -55.08 -10.10
C LEU A 115 -11.90 -55.39 -8.79
N ASP A 116 -11.91 -56.65 -8.35
CA ASP A 116 -12.55 -57.05 -7.09
C ASP A 116 -11.77 -56.56 -5.85
N LEU A 117 -10.44 -56.54 -5.91
CA LEU A 117 -9.59 -55.94 -4.88
C LEU A 117 -9.71 -54.40 -4.83
N LEU A 118 -9.88 -53.74 -5.95
CA LEU A 118 -10.07 -52.28 -6.03
C LEU A 118 -11.48 -51.89 -5.53
N SER A 119 -12.49 -52.70 -5.76
CA SER A 119 -13.86 -52.42 -5.32
C SER A 119 -14.07 -52.67 -3.81
N ASN A 120 -13.39 -53.65 -3.22
CA ASN A 120 -13.55 -53.99 -1.80
C ASN A 120 -12.55 -53.28 -0.86
N SER A 121 -11.51 -52.65 -1.38
CA SER A 121 -10.47 -52.00 -0.56
C SER A 121 -10.55 -50.46 -0.52
N THR A 122 -11.49 -49.87 -1.24
CA THR A 122 -11.56 -48.37 -1.32
C THR A 122 -11.87 -47.68 0.01
N GLU A 123 -12.70 -48.32 0.87
CA GLU A 123 -13.00 -47.76 2.19
C GLU A 123 -11.86 -47.96 3.21
N ASP A 124 -11.16 -49.07 3.16
CA ASP A 124 -10.08 -49.37 4.09
C ASP A 124 -8.78 -48.66 3.71
N ILE A 125 -8.50 -48.51 2.39
CA ILE A 125 -7.37 -47.72 1.90
C ILE A 125 -7.58 -46.22 2.19
N SER A 126 -8.81 -45.71 2.09
CA SER A 126 -9.14 -44.35 2.50
C SER A 126 -8.85 -44.11 3.99
N LYS A 127 -9.24 -45.02 4.87
CA LYS A 127 -9.01 -44.94 6.33
C LYS A 127 -7.52 -45.06 6.68
N VAL A 128 -6.77 -45.89 5.97
CA VAL A 128 -5.32 -46.04 6.17
C VAL A 128 -4.58 -44.81 5.63
N LEU A 129 -4.97 -44.26 4.48
CA LEU A 129 -4.42 -43.03 3.94
C LEU A 129 -4.76 -41.77 4.80
N ASP A 130 -5.97 -41.73 5.38
CA ASP A 130 -6.33 -40.66 6.33
C ASP A 130 -5.54 -40.76 7.65
N SER A 131 -5.05 -41.99 8.02
CA SER A 131 -4.14 -42.16 9.16
C SER A 131 -2.68 -41.84 8.88
N PHE A 132 -2.26 -41.89 7.61
CA PHE A 132 -0.90 -41.50 7.14
C PHE A 132 -0.81 -40.09 6.60
N THR A 133 -1.92 -39.39 6.38
CA THR A 133 -1.89 -37.95 6.19
C THR A 133 -1.47 -37.33 7.53
N ILE A 134 -0.16 -37.09 7.67
CA ILE A 134 0.32 -36.09 8.62
C ILE A 134 -0.50 -34.88 8.28
N LYS A 135 -1.46 -34.52 9.14
CA LYS A 135 -2.17 -33.24 9.02
C LYS A 135 -1.09 -32.19 9.25
N GLU A 136 -0.44 -31.74 8.17
CA GLU A 136 0.43 -30.56 8.25
C GLU A 136 -0.41 -29.47 8.90
N GLU A 137 0.00 -29.09 10.08
CA GLU A 137 -0.72 -28.05 10.82
C GLU A 137 -0.60 -26.76 10.01
N VAL A 138 -1.75 -26.28 9.52
CA VAL A 138 -1.77 -25.04 8.71
C VAL A 138 -1.12 -23.93 9.51
N PRO A 139 -0.08 -23.28 8.99
CA PRO A 139 0.65 -22.22 9.70
C PRO A 139 -0.28 -21.08 10.17
N PHE A 140 0.07 -20.45 11.29
CA PHE A 140 -0.74 -19.38 11.88
C PHE A 140 -1.02 -18.24 10.89
N TYR A 141 -0.03 -17.82 10.12
CA TYR A 141 -0.20 -16.72 9.14
C TYR A 141 -1.22 -17.04 8.04
N LYS A 142 -1.37 -18.31 7.64
CA LYS A 142 -2.42 -18.75 6.72
C LYS A 142 -3.80 -18.79 7.40
N LYS A 143 -3.86 -19.30 8.64
CA LYS A 143 -5.12 -19.27 9.42
C LYS A 143 -5.58 -17.84 9.70
N TYR A 144 -4.66 -16.92 9.96
CA TYR A 144 -4.95 -15.51 10.23
C TYR A 144 -5.46 -14.75 9.01
N LEU A 145 -5.09 -15.18 7.79
CA LEU A 145 -5.63 -14.63 6.55
C LEU A 145 -7.15 -14.87 6.41
N HIS A 146 -7.65 -15.97 6.97
CA HIS A 146 -9.08 -16.30 6.99
C HIS A 146 -9.88 -15.36 7.90
N PHE A 147 -11.16 -15.14 7.57
CA PHE A 147 -12.10 -14.43 8.44
C PHE A 147 -12.56 -15.37 9.56
N SER A 148 -11.98 -15.25 10.72
CA SER A 148 -12.20 -16.16 11.83
C SER A 148 -12.07 -15.47 13.18
N LYS A 149 -12.40 -16.19 14.27
CA LYS A 149 -12.21 -15.71 15.65
C LYS A 149 -10.74 -15.51 16.03
N LEU A 150 -9.79 -16.01 15.21
CA LEU A 150 -8.36 -15.72 15.39
C LEU A 150 -8.04 -14.25 15.07
N ASN A 151 -8.89 -13.58 14.30
CA ASN A 151 -8.76 -12.16 14.00
C ASN A 151 -9.33 -11.35 15.17
N ASN A 152 -8.52 -11.19 16.18
CA ASN A 152 -8.80 -10.43 17.40
C ASN A 152 -7.65 -9.50 17.74
N ILE A 153 -7.85 -8.61 18.69
CA ILE A 153 -6.87 -7.58 19.08
C ILE A 153 -5.56 -8.21 19.56
N ASP A 154 -5.61 -9.29 20.32
CA ASP A 154 -4.40 -9.92 20.86
C ASP A 154 -3.52 -10.48 19.73
N ASN A 155 -4.13 -11.20 18.78
CA ASN A 155 -3.41 -11.72 17.63
C ASN A 155 -2.97 -10.60 16.67
N PHE A 156 -3.74 -9.53 16.54
CA PHE A 156 -3.32 -8.34 15.79
C PHE A 156 -2.07 -7.71 16.39
N GLN A 157 -2.02 -7.51 17.70
CA GLN A 157 -0.83 -7.01 18.37
C GLN A 157 0.36 -7.98 18.26
N LYS A 158 0.09 -9.30 18.29
CA LYS A 158 1.11 -10.32 18.10
C LYS A 158 1.76 -10.21 16.71
N ILE A 159 0.97 -10.15 15.63
CA ILE A 159 1.53 -10.04 14.28
C ILE A 159 2.32 -8.75 14.08
N LEU A 160 1.88 -7.64 14.69
CA LEU A 160 2.62 -6.38 14.61
C LEU A 160 4.01 -6.48 15.26
N LYS A 161 4.13 -7.24 16.35
CA LYS A 161 5.41 -7.50 17.03
C LYS A 161 6.33 -8.46 16.26
N GLU A 162 5.76 -9.32 15.42
CA GLU A 162 6.53 -10.26 14.58
C GLU A 162 7.08 -9.60 13.31
N LEU A 163 6.54 -8.45 12.89
CA LEU A 163 7.06 -7.72 11.72
C LEU A 163 8.47 -7.18 12.00
N PRO A 164 9.31 -7.05 10.95
CA PRO A 164 10.64 -6.48 11.07
C PRO A 164 10.63 -5.12 11.78
N LYS A 165 11.52 -4.96 12.76
CA LYS A 165 11.60 -3.74 13.59
C LYS A 165 11.95 -2.48 12.79
N GLU A 166 12.59 -2.64 11.65
CA GLU A 166 12.94 -1.57 10.72
C GLU A 166 11.71 -0.95 10.07
N TRP A 167 10.64 -1.71 9.88
CA TRP A 167 9.47 -1.22 9.15
C TRP A 167 8.67 -0.20 9.97
N THR A 168 8.22 0.85 9.28
CA THR A 168 7.11 1.68 9.73
C THR A 168 5.90 1.33 8.89
N VAL A 169 4.86 0.78 9.51
CA VAL A 169 3.62 0.41 8.83
C VAL A 169 2.56 1.43 9.20
N VAL A 170 2.02 2.12 8.19
CA VAL A 170 1.03 3.17 8.36
C VAL A 170 -0.17 2.86 7.48
N GLN A 171 -1.37 2.89 8.07
CA GLN A 171 -2.62 2.69 7.34
C GLN A 171 -3.36 3.99 7.16
N LEU A 172 -3.82 4.23 5.93
CA LEU A 172 -4.67 5.34 5.52
C LEU A 172 -6.04 4.78 5.14
N THR A 173 -7.09 5.14 5.86
CA THR A 173 -8.44 4.60 5.66
C THR A 173 -9.45 5.73 5.66
N VAL A 174 -10.49 5.61 4.83
CA VAL A 174 -11.63 6.52 4.84
C VAL A 174 -12.66 6.09 5.89
N PRO A 175 -13.36 7.04 6.54
CA PRO A 175 -14.47 6.75 7.44
C PRO A 175 -15.61 5.99 6.75
N TYR A 176 -16.53 5.49 7.54
CA TYR A 176 -17.80 4.97 7.03
C TYR A 176 -18.60 6.09 6.33
N ASN A 177 -19.09 5.79 5.13
CA ASN A 177 -20.01 6.66 4.39
C ASN A 177 -21.30 5.90 4.09
N PRO A 178 -22.44 6.28 4.68
CA PRO A 178 -23.70 5.59 4.46
C PRO A 178 -24.19 5.64 3.02
N ASN A 179 -23.74 6.64 2.25
CA ASN A 179 -24.15 6.84 0.86
C ASN A 179 -23.29 6.04 -0.15
N GLU A 180 -22.17 5.48 0.28
CA GLU A 180 -21.22 4.80 -0.62
C GLU A 180 -21.87 3.61 -1.35
N ASN A 181 -22.69 2.84 -0.63
CA ASN A 181 -23.38 1.68 -1.17
C ASN A 181 -24.68 2.00 -1.96
N LEU A 182 -25.14 3.23 -1.92
CA LEU A 182 -26.39 3.67 -2.56
C LEU A 182 -26.18 4.36 -3.90
N LYS A 183 -24.94 4.71 -4.25
CA LYS A 183 -24.64 5.45 -5.48
C LYS A 183 -24.70 4.56 -6.71
N PRO A 184 -25.19 5.11 -7.85
CA PRO A 184 -25.11 4.44 -9.14
C PRO A 184 -23.64 4.21 -9.55
N LEU A 185 -23.41 3.22 -10.37
CA LEU A 185 -22.11 2.79 -10.91
C LEU A 185 -21.19 3.90 -11.41
N MET A 186 -21.77 4.95 -11.98
CA MET A 186 -21.06 6.06 -12.59
C MET A 186 -20.60 7.13 -11.59
N GLU A 187 -21.05 7.06 -10.33
CA GLU A 187 -20.77 8.03 -9.28
C GLU A 187 -19.87 7.48 -8.18
N TYR A 188 -18.92 6.60 -8.52
CA TYR A 188 -17.99 6.00 -7.55
C TYR A 188 -17.07 6.97 -6.81
N ARG A 189 -17.06 8.21 -7.26
CA ARG A 189 -16.12 9.23 -6.81
C ARG A 189 -16.77 10.09 -5.76
N THR A 190 -16.94 9.53 -4.57
CA THR A 190 -17.40 10.30 -3.42
C THR A 190 -16.30 11.19 -2.89
N GLU A 191 -16.66 12.41 -2.54
CA GLU A 191 -15.80 13.25 -1.71
C GLU A 191 -15.66 12.59 -0.35
N VAL A 192 -14.44 12.63 0.18
CA VAL A 192 -14.10 12.09 1.48
C VAL A 192 -13.95 13.27 2.44
N ASP A 193 -14.74 13.28 3.51
CA ASP A 193 -14.73 14.37 4.47
C ASP A 193 -13.51 14.33 5.40
N SER A 194 -12.96 13.14 5.61
CA SER A 194 -11.80 12.92 6.49
C SER A 194 -11.13 11.59 6.21
N ILE A 195 -9.92 11.41 6.75
CA ILE A 195 -9.22 10.13 6.76
C ILE A 195 -8.78 9.76 8.18
N TYR A 196 -8.65 8.47 8.42
CA TYR A 196 -7.94 7.92 9.56
C TYR A 196 -6.54 7.53 9.13
N LEU A 197 -5.55 8.02 9.87
CA LEU A 197 -4.15 7.63 9.74
C LEU A 197 -3.79 6.82 10.99
N SER A 198 -3.56 5.52 10.82
CA SER A 198 -3.17 4.61 11.91
C SER A 198 -1.70 4.21 11.74
N MET A 199 -0.87 4.52 12.72
CA MET A 199 0.50 4.02 12.81
C MET A 199 0.47 2.68 13.53
N PHE A 200 0.81 1.60 12.84
CA PHE A 200 0.81 0.26 13.44
C PHE A 200 2.13 -0.05 14.15
N THR A 201 3.24 0.37 13.55
CA THR A 201 4.59 0.14 14.08
C THR A 201 5.43 1.41 14.01
N ASN A 202 6.08 1.76 15.11
CA ASN A 202 7.02 2.87 15.20
C ASN A 202 7.91 2.67 16.43
N ASP A 203 9.17 3.11 16.38
CA ASP A 203 10.10 3.00 17.52
C ASP A 203 9.59 3.66 18.80
N TYR A 204 8.94 4.81 18.67
CA TYR A 204 8.38 5.52 19.81
C TYR A 204 7.22 4.75 20.47
N LEU A 205 6.47 3.97 19.68
CA LEU A 205 5.40 3.12 20.20
C LEU A 205 5.96 1.91 20.97
N GLU A 206 7.02 1.30 20.47
CA GLU A 206 7.69 0.16 21.13
C GLU A 206 8.23 0.55 22.51
N ASP A 207 8.96 1.66 22.58
CA ASP A 207 9.57 2.17 23.83
C ASP A 207 8.50 2.60 24.86
N ALA A 208 7.34 3.02 24.40
CA ALA A 208 6.27 3.51 25.26
C ALA A 208 5.32 2.42 25.76
N GLY A 209 5.44 1.19 25.26
CA GLY A 209 4.49 0.12 25.58
C GLY A 209 3.07 0.37 25.06
N LEU A 210 2.89 1.38 24.19
CA LEU A 210 1.63 1.68 23.53
C LEU A 210 1.43 0.78 22.31
N GLY A 211 0.19 0.41 22.05
CA GLY A 211 -0.21 -0.23 20.83
C GLY A 211 -0.25 0.75 19.63
N PRO A 212 -0.89 0.35 18.53
CA PRO A 212 -1.18 1.23 17.41
C PRO A 212 -1.84 2.54 17.85
N MET A 213 -1.60 3.60 17.08
CA MET A 213 -2.10 4.94 17.35
C MET A 213 -2.82 5.48 16.11
N THR A 214 -4.02 6.02 16.29
CA THR A 214 -4.83 6.55 15.18
C THR A 214 -5.04 8.05 15.34
N VAL A 215 -4.91 8.77 14.22
CA VAL A 215 -5.16 10.22 14.10
C VAL A 215 -6.24 10.42 13.04
N HIS A 216 -7.23 11.27 13.38
CA HIS A 216 -8.29 11.69 12.46
C HIS A 216 -7.87 12.98 11.75
N ILE A 217 -7.87 13.00 10.43
CA ILE A 217 -7.44 14.15 9.62
C ILE A 217 -8.59 14.56 8.71
N PRO A 218 -9.16 15.77 8.88
CA PRO A 218 -10.17 16.28 7.96
C PRO A 218 -9.60 16.41 6.55
N ALA A 219 -10.34 15.93 5.54
CA ALA A 219 -9.99 16.04 4.13
C ALA A 219 -10.66 17.23 3.45
N ASN A 220 -11.57 17.91 4.14
CA ASN A 220 -12.36 19.01 3.59
C ASN A 220 -11.52 20.31 3.57
N VAL A 221 -10.59 20.36 2.61
CA VAL A 221 -9.67 21.48 2.43
C VAL A 221 -10.04 22.15 1.12
N THR A 222 -11.03 23.01 1.13
CA THR A 222 -11.37 23.88 0.01
C THR A 222 -11.41 25.32 0.46
N LYS A 223 -10.68 26.18 -0.24
CA LYS A 223 -10.94 27.59 -0.22
C LYS A 223 -12.22 27.86 -0.98
N GLU A 224 -13.01 28.84 -0.53
CA GLU A 224 -14.24 29.25 -1.20
C GLU A 224 -13.98 29.48 -2.70
N GLY A 225 -14.65 28.73 -3.59
CA GLY A 225 -14.52 28.81 -5.04
C GLY A 225 -13.52 27.84 -5.70
N GLU A 226 -12.76 27.05 -4.95
CA GLU A 226 -11.89 26.00 -5.50
C GLU A 226 -12.62 24.63 -5.52
N LYS A 227 -12.25 23.76 -6.47
CA LYS A 227 -12.77 22.39 -6.51
C LYS A 227 -12.23 21.58 -5.31
N PRO A 228 -13.05 20.70 -4.70
CA PRO A 228 -12.57 19.77 -3.70
C PRO A 228 -11.42 18.92 -4.24
N LEU A 229 -10.44 18.60 -3.39
CA LEU A 229 -9.22 17.89 -3.76
C LEU A 229 -9.49 16.56 -4.49
N PHE A 230 -10.43 15.76 -4.00
CA PHE A 230 -10.81 14.50 -4.63
C PHE A 230 -11.41 14.70 -6.01
N THR A 231 -12.35 15.65 -6.13
CA THR A 231 -12.97 16.02 -7.42
C THR A 231 -11.93 16.50 -8.42
N GLU A 232 -10.95 17.32 -7.98
CA GLU A 232 -9.89 17.81 -8.85
C GLU A 232 -8.98 16.68 -9.34
N LEU A 233 -8.53 15.78 -8.45
CA LEU A 233 -7.71 14.63 -8.84
C LEU A 233 -8.43 13.75 -9.86
N TYR A 234 -9.67 13.40 -9.61
CA TYR A 234 -10.40 12.53 -10.54
C TYR A 234 -10.69 13.21 -11.88
N SER A 235 -11.02 14.50 -11.86
CA SER A 235 -11.17 15.29 -13.11
C SER A 235 -9.87 15.32 -13.93
N LEU A 236 -8.74 15.46 -13.22
CA LEU A 236 -7.41 15.45 -13.82
C LEU A 236 -7.07 14.10 -14.46
N LEU A 237 -7.35 12.99 -13.78
CA LEU A 237 -7.12 11.64 -14.28
C LEU A 237 -7.97 11.35 -15.53
N ASP A 238 -9.25 11.76 -15.53
CA ASP A 238 -10.14 11.64 -16.68
C ASP A 238 -9.61 12.45 -17.89
N GLU A 239 -9.14 13.65 -17.64
CA GLU A 239 -8.59 14.51 -18.68
C GLU A 239 -7.28 13.95 -19.24
N ASN A 240 -6.43 13.39 -18.37
CA ASN A 240 -5.21 12.69 -18.77
C ASN A 240 -5.53 11.50 -19.66
N TYR A 241 -6.48 10.65 -19.27
CA TYR A 241 -6.93 9.51 -20.06
C TYR A 241 -7.42 9.96 -21.45
N LYS A 242 -8.37 10.92 -21.52
CA LYS A 242 -8.92 11.44 -22.76
C LYS A 242 -7.86 12.09 -23.66
N THR A 243 -6.88 12.76 -23.05
CA THR A 243 -5.80 13.41 -23.80
C THR A 243 -4.87 12.38 -24.45
N ILE A 244 -4.55 11.30 -23.74
CA ILE A 244 -3.71 10.21 -24.29
C ILE A 244 -4.48 9.41 -25.34
N ASP A 245 -5.73 9.06 -25.09
CA ASP A 245 -6.58 8.31 -26.03
C ASP A 245 -6.76 9.06 -27.35
N ASN A 246 -6.95 10.37 -27.30
CA ASN A 246 -7.07 11.23 -28.50
C ASN A 246 -5.73 11.44 -29.24
N ALA A 247 -4.60 11.00 -28.69
CA ALA A 247 -3.29 11.19 -29.35
C ALA A 247 -3.18 10.46 -30.68
N GLN A 248 -3.93 9.38 -30.88
CA GLN A 248 -4.01 8.64 -32.16
C GLN A 248 -4.59 9.48 -33.34
N PHE A 249 -5.31 10.56 -33.07
CA PHE A 249 -5.92 11.43 -34.06
C PHE A 249 -5.11 12.70 -34.38
N LEU A 250 -3.84 12.81 -33.92
CA LEU A 250 -2.98 13.97 -34.12
C LEU A 250 -2.42 14.01 -35.56
N ASN A 251 -3.20 14.51 -36.50
CA ASN A 251 -2.85 14.54 -37.91
C ASN A 251 -2.32 15.89 -38.46
N ASN A 252 -2.25 16.92 -37.61
CA ASN A 252 -1.72 18.21 -38.01
C ASN A 252 -1.01 18.95 -36.87
N LYS A 253 -0.16 19.94 -37.22
CA LYS A 253 0.68 20.69 -36.31
C LYS A 253 -0.11 21.38 -35.18
N ARG A 254 -1.31 21.89 -35.46
CA ARG A 254 -2.16 22.58 -34.49
C ARG A 254 -2.67 21.62 -33.43
N LEU A 255 -3.11 20.41 -33.84
CA LEU A 255 -3.57 19.37 -32.90
C LEU A 255 -2.42 18.89 -32.02
N VAL A 256 -1.24 18.69 -32.57
CA VAL A 256 -0.02 18.35 -31.82
C VAL A 256 0.32 19.44 -30.79
N GLN A 257 0.26 20.72 -31.19
CA GLN A 257 0.51 21.83 -30.25
C GLN A 257 -0.54 21.88 -29.15
N ASN A 258 -1.82 21.72 -29.45
CA ASN A 258 -2.89 21.65 -28.46
C ASN A 258 -2.72 20.45 -27.50
N TYR A 259 -2.29 19.31 -28.02
CA TYR A 259 -1.98 18.13 -27.19
C TYR A 259 -0.92 18.43 -26.14
N TRP A 260 0.21 19.01 -26.55
CA TRP A 260 1.29 19.34 -25.61
C TRP A 260 0.89 20.42 -24.61
N SER A 261 0.12 21.44 -25.05
CA SER A 261 -0.40 22.44 -24.11
C SER A 261 -1.32 21.83 -23.05
N ARG A 262 -2.18 20.88 -23.41
CA ARG A 262 -3.01 20.15 -22.44
C ARG A 262 -2.16 19.29 -21.51
N ARG A 263 -1.13 18.63 -22.02
CA ARG A 263 -0.21 17.85 -21.19
C ARG A 263 0.52 18.71 -20.13
N GLU A 264 0.93 19.91 -20.51
CA GLU A 264 1.53 20.88 -19.58
C GLU A 264 0.54 21.37 -18.53
N ASP A 265 -0.72 21.65 -18.90
CA ASP A 265 -1.76 22.05 -17.96
C ASP A 265 -2.07 20.92 -16.96
N ILE A 266 -2.25 19.68 -17.44
CA ILE A 266 -2.44 18.50 -16.58
C ILE A 266 -1.28 18.35 -15.58
N ASP A 267 -0.04 18.56 -16.02
CA ASP A 267 1.14 18.45 -15.18
C ASP A 267 1.19 19.55 -14.10
N LEU A 268 0.83 20.77 -14.44
CA LEU A 268 0.73 21.89 -13.48
C LEU A 268 -0.38 21.63 -12.44
N ARG A 269 -1.51 21.11 -12.86
CA ARG A 269 -2.61 20.75 -11.95
C ARG A 269 -2.21 19.61 -11.00
N MET A 270 -1.48 18.60 -11.47
CA MET A 270 -0.94 17.54 -10.60
C MET A 270 0.03 18.10 -9.55
N LYS A 271 0.90 19.03 -9.93
CA LYS A 271 1.76 19.77 -8.97
C LYS A 271 0.94 20.50 -7.91
N SER A 272 -0.17 21.12 -8.32
CA SER A 272 -1.10 21.78 -7.40
C SER A 272 -1.75 20.79 -6.44
N VAL A 273 -2.22 19.65 -6.93
CA VAL A 273 -2.81 18.56 -6.10
C VAL A 273 -1.80 18.11 -5.03
N ILE A 274 -0.56 17.83 -5.41
CA ILE A 274 0.48 17.43 -4.45
C ILE A 274 0.75 18.53 -3.41
N ASN A 275 0.79 19.78 -3.84
CA ASN A 275 1.01 20.89 -2.93
C ASN A 275 -0.15 21.07 -1.93
N VAL A 276 -1.40 20.89 -2.36
CA VAL A 276 -2.58 20.88 -1.47
C VAL A 276 -2.53 19.70 -0.51
N MET A 277 -2.17 18.50 -0.99
CA MET A 277 -1.98 17.33 -0.12
C MET A 277 -0.95 17.60 0.98
N ASP A 278 0.20 18.18 0.63
CA ASP A 278 1.29 18.45 1.56
C ASP A 278 0.95 19.53 2.58
N LYS A 279 0.49 20.70 2.10
CA LYS A 279 0.39 21.90 2.94
C LYS A 279 -0.94 22.06 3.64
N GLU A 280 -2.03 21.76 2.93
CA GLU A 280 -3.37 22.07 3.39
C GLU A 280 -4.09 20.87 3.97
N TRP A 281 -3.96 19.70 3.35
CA TRP A 281 -4.62 18.49 3.80
C TRP A 281 -3.85 17.82 4.96
N LEU A 282 -2.66 17.28 4.69
CA LEU A 282 -1.87 16.61 5.73
C LEU A 282 -1.19 17.60 6.68
N GLY A 283 -0.67 18.70 6.15
CA GLY A 283 0.06 19.67 6.93
C GLY A 283 1.20 19.01 7.73
N GLY A 284 1.26 19.28 9.03
CA GLY A 284 2.25 18.68 9.92
C GLY A 284 2.07 17.17 10.13
N TRP A 285 0.86 16.62 9.89
CA TRP A 285 0.61 15.18 10.02
C TRP A 285 1.36 14.33 9.00
N GLY A 286 1.91 14.94 7.95
CA GLY A 286 2.83 14.24 7.04
C GLY A 286 4.02 13.60 7.75
N CYS A 287 4.40 14.08 8.94
CA CYS A 287 5.45 13.47 9.76
C CYS A 287 5.17 12.00 10.14
N LEU A 288 3.90 11.61 10.20
CA LEU A 288 3.49 10.25 10.55
C LEU A 288 3.66 9.25 9.39
N LEU A 289 3.88 9.74 8.17
CA LEU A 289 4.15 8.91 6.99
C LEU A 289 5.64 8.55 6.84
N THR A 290 6.50 9.03 7.74
CA THR A 290 7.95 8.83 7.60
C THR A 290 8.43 7.56 8.29
N GLY A 291 9.48 6.94 7.72
CA GLY A 291 10.14 5.79 8.31
C GLY A 291 11.04 6.15 9.50
N LYS A 292 11.37 5.15 10.29
CA LYS A 292 12.31 5.24 11.43
C LYS A 292 13.68 5.74 10.97
N LEU A 293 14.33 6.56 11.78
CA LEU A 293 15.69 6.98 11.49
C LEU A 293 16.66 5.78 11.57
N VAL A 294 17.55 5.67 10.60
CA VAL A 294 18.65 4.67 10.65
C VAL A 294 19.66 5.02 11.73
N ASP A 295 19.92 6.32 11.91
CA ASP A 295 20.80 6.81 12.97
C ASP A 295 20.02 7.02 14.26
N LYS A 296 20.21 6.09 15.21
CA LYS A 296 19.57 6.13 16.52
C LYS A 296 20.00 7.32 17.37
N THR A 297 21.22 7.84 17.15
CA THR A 297 21.72 8.98 17.94
C THR A 297 20.94 10.25 17.62
N LEU A 298 20.50 10.43 16.38
CA LEU A 298 19.63 11.56 16.00
C LEU A 298 18.24 11.43 16.64
N LYS A 299 17.68 10.21 16.71
CA LYS A 299 16.42 9.96 17.41
C LYS A 299 16.53 10.32 18.90
N GLU A 300 17.56 9.83 19.59
CA GLU A 300 17.80 10.13 21.00
C GLU A 300 17.94 11.64 21.27
N LYS A 301 18.62 12.37 20.38
CA LYS A 301 18.71 13.83 20.46
C LYS A 301 17.32 14.50 20.34
N VAL A 302 16.47 14.05 19.43
CA VAL A 302 15.09 14.57 19.27
C VAL A 302 14.27 14.32 20.55
N VAL A 303 14.29 13.09 21.06
CA VAL A 303 13.57 12.74 22.31
C VAL A 303 14.05 13.63 23.45
N LYS A 304 15.37 13.73 23.65
CA LYS A 304 15.95 14.57 24.70
C LYS A 304 15.55 16.04 24.58
N LEU A 305 15.53 16.59 23.34
CA LEU A 305 15.09 17.97 23.13
C LEU A 305 13.63 18.17 23.54
N VAL A 306 12.73 17.31 23.09
CA VAL A 306 11.30 17.40 23.40
C VAL A 306 11.05 17.20 24.89
N ASP A 307 11.71 16.22 25.54
CA ASP A 307 11.59 15.98 26.99
C ASP A 307 12.13 17.16 27.80
N THR A 308 13.22 17.79 27.35
CA THR A 308 13.73 19.02 27.98
C THR A 308 12.70 20.15 27.90
N VAL A 309 12.07 20.36 26.75
CA VAL A 309 10.99 21.35 26.61
C VAL A 309 9.82 21.05 27.53
N ILE A 310 9.41 19.77 27.63
CA ILE A 310 8.34 19.34 28.53
C ILE A 310 8.67 19.67 29.99
N LEU A 311 9.89 19.43 30.41
CA LEU A 311 10.35 19.69 31.80
C LEU A 311 10.50 21.19 32.06
N ASP A 312 11.19 21.94 31.23
CA ASP A 312 11.47 23.36 31.40
C ASP A 312 10.21 24.22 31.42
N TRP A 313 9.18 23.84 30.64
CA TRP A 313 7.91 24.55 30.56
C TRP A 313 6.82 23.94 31.48
N GLY A 314 7.10 22.85 32.19
CA GLY A 314 6.18 22.22 33.12
C GLY A 314 5.02 21.46 32.46
N PHE A 315 5.17 20.96 31.23
CA PHE A 315 4.13 20.22 30.49
C PHE A 315 4.00 18.76 30.93
N ILE A 316 4.09 18.50 32.22
CA ILE A 316 4.18 17.15 32.82
C ILE A 316 2.90 16.30 32.66
N ARG A 317 1.77 16.90 32.27
CA ARG A 317 0.46 16.22 32.10
C ARG A 317 0.16 15.83 30.67
N LEU A 318 1.10 15.98 29.74
CA LEU A 318 0.90 15.50 28.38
C LEU A 318 0.72 13.97 28.36
N THR A 319 -0.26 13.51 27.60
CA THR A 319 -0.48 12.07 27.38
C THR A 319 0.71 11.47 26.62
N GLN A 320 0.93 10.17 26.74
CA GLN A 320 1.98 9.48 26.00
C GLN A 320 1.77 9.62 24.47
N LYS A 321 0.52 9.56 24.00
CA LYS A 321 0.18 9.81 22.59
C LYS A 321 0.63 11.21 22.15
N GLN A 322 0.35 12.24 22.92
CA GLN A 322 0.77 13.61 22.59
C GLN A 322 2.31 13.73 22.52
N LYS A 323 3.05 13.09 23.44
CA LYS A 323 4.52 13.08 23.40
C LYS A 323 5.06 12.43 22.13
N ILE A 324 4.53 11.27 21.74
CA ILE A 324 4.94 10.55 20.54
C ILE A 324 4.65 11.38 19.28
N LEU A 325 3.49 12.02 19.22
CA LEU A 325 3.16 12.92 18.12
C LEU A 325 4.12 14.10 18.03
N LEU A 326 4.54 14.66 19.17
CA LEU A 326 5.53 15.73 19.23
C LEU A 326 6.93 15.25 18.82
N TYR A 327 7.36 14.04 19.21
CA TYR A 327 8.64 13.48 18.76
C TYR A 327 8.67 13.36 17.23
N ASN A 328 7.64 12.76 16.62
CA ASN A 328 7.54 12.63 15.16
C ASN A 328 7.52 14.00 14.47
N LEU A 329 6.78 14.97 15.00
CA LEU A 329 6.69 16.32 14.42
C LEU A 329 8.03 17.04 14.46
N ILE A 330 8.73 17.03 15.61
CA ILE A 330 10.03 17.70 15.77
C ILE A 330 11.11 16.99 14.93
N GLU A 331 11.09 15.66 14.83
CA GLU A 331 11.99 14.88 13.98
C GLU A 331 11.88 15.30 12.50
N CYS A 332 10.68 15.65 12.05
CA CYS A 332 10.39 16.01 10.66
C CYS A 332 10.38 17.52 10.40
N CYS A 333 10.53 18.35 11.43
CA CYS A 333 10.42 19.80 11.29
C CYS A 333 11.40 20.44 10.27
N PRO A 334 12.61 19.89 9.96
CA PRO A 334 13.49 20.47 8.94
C PRO A 334 12.88 20.55 7.54
N VAL A 335 11.91 19.69 7.21
CA VAL A 335 11.23 19.65 5.90
C VAL A 335 9.83 20.27 5.93
N LEU A 336 9.25 20.53 7.11
CA LEU A 336 7.94 21.14 7.28
C LEU A 336 8.01 22.65 7.34
N GLN A 337 6.95 23.34 6.87
CA GLN A 337 6.83 24.79 7.01
C GLN A 337 6.43 25.16 8.45
N SER A 338 6.80 26.37 8.90
CA SER A 338 6.49 26.85 10.26
C SER A 338 4.97 26.89 10.54
N GLN A 339 4.14 27.17 9.54
CA GLN A 339 2.69 27.16 9.67
C GLN A 339 2.13 25.75 9.86
N GLN A 340 2.66 24.75 9.12
CA GLN A 340 2.31 23.34 9.27
C GLN A 340 2.63 22.86 10.70
N ILE A 341 3.82 23.22 11.21
CA ILE A 341 4.27 22.85 12.56
C ILE A 341 3.32 23.45 13.61
N LYS A 342 3.07 24.75 13.58
CA LYS A 342 2.19 25.44 14.55
C LYS A 342 0.77 24.89 14.54
N SER A 343 0.22 24.65 13.35
CA SER A 343 -1.11 24.06 13.22
C SER A 343 -1.16 22.65 13.81
N CYS A 344 -0.15 21.83 13.52
CA CYS A 344 -0.06 20.47 14.04
C CYS A 344 0.09 20.42 15.57
N ILE A 345 0.96 21.26 16.16
CA ILE A 345 1.11 21.36 17.61
C ILE A 345 -0.25 21.72 18.27
N ARG A 346 -0.94 22.71 17.71
CA ARG A 346 -2.29 23.07 18.22
C ARG A 346 -3.23 21.88 18.20
N ARG A 347 -3.27 21.12 17.11
CA ARG A 347 -4.13 19.95 16.97
C ARG A 347 -3.71 18.80 17.91
N ILE A 348 -2.42 18.56 18.09
CA ILE A 348 -1.92 17.59 19.08
C ILE A 348 -2.48 17.91 20.46
N PHE A 349 -2.44 19.16 20.87
CA PHE A 349 -2.92 19.56 22.18
C PHE A 349 -4.44 19.53 22.33
N THR A 350 -5.18 19.97 21.29
CA THR A 350 -6.62 20.15 21.40
C THR A 350 -7.44 18.91 21.01
N GLU A 351 -6.95 18.11 20.05
CA GLU A 351 -7.72 16.98 19.51
C GLU A 351 -7.34 15.63 20.13
N HIS A 352 -6.14 15.51 20.71
CA HIS A 352 -5.66 14.27 21.30
C HIS A 352 -5.62 14.28 22.83
N SER A 353 -6.37 15.19 23.46
CA SER A 353 -6.71 15.10 24.87
C SER A 353 -7.76 14.00 25.08
N ASN A 354 -7.78 13.40 26.27
CA ASN A 354 -8.78 12.40 26.61
C ASN A 354 -10.20 13.00 26.55
N THR A 355 -11.10 12.39 25.78
CA THR A 355 -12.49 12.88 25.60
C THR A 355 -13.27 12.91 26.91
N GLU A 356 -13.05 11.93 27.81
CA GLU A 356 -13.74 11.87 29.09
C GLU A 356 -13.28 12.99 30.02
N ASP A 357 -11.97 13.24 30.09
CA ASP A 357 -11.44 14.36 30.85
C ASP A 357 -11.98 15.71 30.34
N VAL A 358 -12.10 15.85 29.01
CA VAL A 358 -12.69 17.05 28.39
C VAL A 358 -14.18 17.19 28.77
N ARG A 359 -14.97 16.10 28.75
CA ARG A 359 -16.40 16.15 29.19
C ARG A 359 -16.56 16.61 30.63
N GLN A 360 -15.68 16.15 31.52
CA GLN A 360 -15.73 16.55 32.94
C GLN A 360 -15.43 18.03 33.14
N VAL A 361 -14.49 18.58 32.37
CA VAL A 361 -14.00 19.95 32.51
C VAL A 361 -14.78 20.95 31.65
N LEU A 362 -15.47 20.47 30.61
CA LEU A 362 -16.16 21.29 29.65
C LEU A 362 -17.31 22.09 30.33
N ASN A 363 -17.20 23.39 30.23
CA ASN A 363 -18.30 24.30 30.53
C ASN A 363 -18.56 25.14 29.29
N PRO A 364 -19.56 24.76 28.44
CA PRO A 364 -19.80 25.43 27.18
C PRO A 364 -20.17 26.89 27.41
N GLU A 365 -19.42 27.83 26.88
CA GLU A 365 -19.72 29.26 26.88
C GLU A 365 -20.27 29.74 25.54
N CYS A 366 -20.23 28.88 24.52
CA CYS A 366 -20.82 29.11 23.22
C CYS A 366 -22.16 28.37 23.12
N GLY A 367 -23.12 28.92 22.38
CA GLY A 367 -24.44 28.29 22.23
C GLY A 367 -24.46 27.01 21.39
N SER A 368 -23.31 26.65 20.76
CA SER A 368 -23.22 25.52 19.84
C SER A 368 -22.52 24.28 20.42
N CYS A 369 -21.76 24.42 21.52
CA CYS A 369 -21.07 23.28 22.13
C CYS A 369 -21.89 22.69 23.28
N THR A 370 -21.99 21.37 23.32
CA THR A 370 -22.67 20.63 24.40
C THR A 370 -21.66 19.64 25.04
N LYS A 371 -22.01 19.06 26.18
CA LYS A 371 -21.24 17.98 26.80
C LYS A 371 -21.41 16.63 26.06
N GLU A 372 -22.44 16.54 25.22
CA GLU A 372 -22.74 15.35 24.40
C GLU A 372 -22.08 15.47 23.03
N PHE A 373 -20.77 15.42 23.01
CA PHE A 373 -19.98 15.31 21.76
C PHE A 373 -19.40 13.90 21.65
N ARG A 374 -19.22 13.45 20.42
CA ARG A 374 -18.60 12.16 20.10
C ARG A 374 -17.08 12.31 19.88
N PHE A 375 -16.71 13.35 19.13
CA PHE A 375 -15.32 13.66 18.82
C PHE A 375 -14.96 15.08 19.27
N LEU A 376 -13.72 15.30 19.67
CA LEU A 376 -13.23 16.60 20.12
C LEU A 376 -13.32 17.70 19.05
N ASN A 377 -13.27 17.33 17.77
CA ASN A 377 -13.43 18.26 16.65
C ASN A 377 -14.84 18.83 16.49
N GLU A 378 -15.83 18.27 17.18
CA GLU A 378 -17.19 18.84 17.24
C GLU A 378 -17.25 20.09 18.15
N LEU A 379 -16.24 20.26 18.99
CA LEU A 379 -16.15 21.43 19.87
C LEU A 379 -15.44 22.60 19.19
N CYS A 380 -15.91 23.79 19.43
CA CYS A 380 -15.25 24.99 18.93
C CYS A 380 -13.90 25.21 19.63
N LEU A 381 -12.95 25.82 18.92
CA LEU A 381 -11.60 26.08 19.44
C LEU A 381 -11.55 26.86 20.76
N LYS A 382 -12.53 27.77 21.00
CA LYS A 382 -12.61 28.52 22.24
C LYS A 382 -12.91 27.62 23.43
N CYS A 383 -13.87 26.71 23.29
CA CYS A 383 -14.23 25.75 24.35
C CYS A 383 -13.09 24.74 24.57
N LEU A 384 -12.50 24.21 23.49
CA LEU A 384 -11.34 23.31 23.59
C LEU A 384 -10.13 23.96 24.27
N SER A 385 -9.75 25.20 23.89
CA SER A 385 -8.63 25.89 24.54
C SER A 385 -8.83 26.07 26.04
N LYS A 386 -10.05 26.40 26.46
CA LYS A 386 -10.36 26.50 27.90
C LYS A 386 -10.31 25.18 28.64
N CYS A 387 -10.78 24.09 27.98
CA CYS A 387 -10.62 22.75 28.54
C CYS A 387 -9.15 22.40 28.68
N PHE A 388 -8.33 22.69 27.67
CA PHE A 388 -6.91 22.43 27.67
C PHE A 388 -6.20 23.16 28.82
N GLU A 389 -6.47 24.45 29.03
CA GLU A 389 -5.90 25.22 30.15
C GLU A 389 -6.28 24.64 31.52
N LYS A 390 -7.50 24.13 31.67
CA LYS A 390 -7.94 23.50 32.92
C LYS A 390 -7.31 22.11 33.15
N LEU A 391 -7.13 21.33 32.06
CA LEU A 391 -6.59 19.99 32.15
C LEU A 391 -5.07 19.97 32.37
N HIS A 392 -4.37 20.84 31.66
CA HIS A 392 -2.90 20.80 31.59
C HIS A 392 -2.21 21.90 32.42
N HIS A 393 -2.96 22.85 32.99
CA HIS A 393 -2.49 23.94 33.83
C HIS A 393 -1.50 24.91 33.18
N PHE A 394 -1.46 24.98 31.84
CA PHE A 394 -0.71 26.00 31.08
C PHE A 394 -1.52 26.43 29.85
N SER A 395 -1.20 27.62 29.31
CA SER A 395 -1.92 28.12 28.16
C SER A 395 -1.55 27.37 26.88
N LEU A 396 -2.55 27.14 26.02
CA LEU A 396 -2.31 26.55 24.70
C LEU A 396 -1.30 27.37 23.87
N VAL A 397 -1.30 28.69 24.05
CA VAL A 397 -0.34 29.61 23.39
C VAL A 397 1.09 29.33 23.83
N ASP A 398 1.31 29.09 25.13
CA ASP A 398 2.64 28.78 25.63
C ASP A 398 3.13 27.42 25.11
N GLY A 399 2.25 26.42 25.03
CA GLY A 399 2.55 25.13 24.41
C GLY A 399 2.97 25.27 22.94
N ILE A 400 2.17 26.03 22.14
CA ILE A 400 2.52 26.27 20.73
C ILE A 400 3.86 27.03 20.62
N LYS A 401 4.10 28.04 21.49
CA LYS A 401 5.33 28.82 21.51
C LYS A 401 6.55 27.94 21.82
N ALA A 402 6.50 27.14 22.87
CA ALA A 402 7.59 26.29 23.33
C ALA A 402 8.05 25.31 22.23
N PHE A 403 7.13 24.52 21.67
CA PHE A 403 7.47 23.55 20.64
C PHE A 403 7.77 24.19 19.27
N SER A 404 7.22 25.39 18.97
CA SER A 404 7.64 26.14 17.79
C SER A 404 9.08 26.66 17.92
N GLN A 405 9.50 27.06 19.13
CA GLN A 405 10.90 27.45 19.40
C GLN A 405 11.84 26.24 19.26
N ALA A 406 11.47 25.08 19.81
CA ALA A 406 12.22 23.83 19.61
C ALA A 406 12.36 23.47 18.13
N ALA A 407 11.28 23.56 17.36
CA ALA A 407 11.32 23.31 15.93
C ALA A 407 12.23 24.31 15.17
N SER A 408 12.21 25.60 15.54
CA SER A 408 13.12 26.59 14.97
C SER A 408 14.56 26.29 15.32
N GLN A 409 14.85 25.90 16.56
CA GLN A 409 16.19 25.49 16.97
C GLN A 409 16.72 24.34 16.10
N VAL A 410 15.89 23.32 15.82
CA VAL A 410 16.27 22.18 14.97
C VAL A 410 16.49 22.61 13.52
N LYS A 411 15.74 23.60 13.03
CA LYS A 411 15.88 24.09 11.64
C LYS A 411 17.10 24.95 11.41
N ASP A 412 17.39 25.84 12.37
CA ASP A 412 18.29 26.96 12.17
C ASP A 412 19.70 26.67 12.71
N ASN A 413 19.86 25.62 13.53
CA ASN A 413 21.15 25.26 14.11
C ASN A 413 21.83 24.15 13.29
N ASP A 414 23.07 24.36 12.90
CA ASP A 414 23.92 23.44 12.12
C ASP A 414 24.13 22.08 12.82
N GLU A 415 24.03 22.04 14.15
CA GLU A 415 24.08 20.79 14.91
C GLU A 415 23.04 19.76 14.46
N TRP A 416 21.93 20.23 13.90
CA TRP A 416 20.80 19.41 13.40
C TRP A 416 20.81 19.21 11.87
N ALA A 417 21.84 19.72 11.17
CA ALA A 417 21.92 19.60 9.70
C ALA A 417 21.85 18.13 9.22
N GLY A 418 22.34 17.19 10.04
CA GLY A 418 22.26 15.76 9.79
C GLY A 418 20.82 15.23 9.69
N LEU A 419 19.87 15.82 10.43
CA LEU A 419 18.49 15.35 10.47
C LEU A 419 17.76 15.59 9.13
N LYS A 420 18.04 16.67 8.43
CA LYS A 420 17.46 16.98 7.10
C LYS A 420 17.86 15.96 6.03
N LYS A 421 19.05 15.37 6.16
CA LYS A 421 19.61 14.41 5.19
C LYS A 421 19.62 12.99 5.74
N ALA A 422 18.99 12.77 6.89
CA ALA A 422 19.00 11.47 7.57
C ALA A 422 18.38 10.38 6.71
N LYS A 423 19.06 9.25 6.63
CA LYS A 423 18.50 8.04 6.01
C LYS A 423 17.43 7.47 6.92
N ARG A 424 16.35 6.98 6.32
CA ARG A 424 15.24 6.34 7.00
C ARG A 424 15.05 4.91 6.53
N HIS A 425 14.56 4.08 7.43
CA HIS A 425 14.09 2.74 7.13
C HIS A 425 12.83 2.75 6.27
N PRO A 426 12.43 1.60 5.70
CA PRO A 426 11.25 1.52 4.84
C PRO A 426 9.95 1.90 5.55
N VAL A 427 9.07 2.55 4.79
CA VAL A 427 7.67 2.76 5.13
C VAL A 427 6.79 1.89 4.23
N ILE A 428 5.84 1.20 4.82
CA ILE A 428 4.81 0.45 4.12
C ILE A 428 3.47 1.15 4.37
N LEU A 429 2.91 1.74 3.32
CA LEU A 429 1.62 2.40 3.35
C LEU A 429 0.53 1.39 3.02
N ILE A 430 -0.36 1.12 3.96
CA ILE A 430 -1.59 0.38 3.72
C ILE A 430 -2.63 1.41 3.34
N VAL A 431 -3.02 1.42 2.07
CA VAL A 431 -3.84 2.48 1.50
C VAL A 431 -5.22 1.95 1.16
N ASP A 432 -6.26 2.60 1.70
CA ASP A 432 -7.67 2.32 1.36
C ASP A 432 -7.89 2.48 -0.16
N GLU A 433 -8.76 1.65 -0.72
CA GLU A 433 -9.09 1.64 -2.15
C GLU A 433 -9.49 3.03 -2.68
N MET A 434 -10.18 3.83 -1.87
CA MET A 434 -10.59 5.20 -2.20
C MET A 434 -9.42 6.20 -2.24
N LEU A 435 -8.31 5.87 -1.60
CA LEU A 435 -7.12 6.72 -1.48
C LEU A 435 -5.97 6.25 -2.37
N ASP A 436 -6.13 5.13 -3.06
CA ASP A 436 -5.06 4.49 -3.82
C ASP A 436 -4.55 5.31 -5.00
N THR A 437 -5.42 6.13 -5.60
CA THR A 437 -5.05 7.02 -6.71
C THR A 437 -4.25 8.25 -6.29
N PHE A 438 -4.11 8.55 -4.99
CA PHE A 438 -3.31 9.68 -4.54
C PHE A 438 -1.81 9.40 -4.63
N PRO A 439 -1.01 10.37 -5.10
CA PRO A 439 0.44 10.21 -5.28
C PRO A 439 1.20 10.42 -3.95
N TRP A 440 0.98 9.57 -2.97
CA TRP A 440 1.56 9.68 -1.62
C TRP A 440 3.08 9.83 -1.63
N GLU A 441 3.77 9.08 -2.49
CA GLU A 441 5.22 9.04 -2.60
C GLU A 441 5.83 10.34 -3.16
N MET A 442 4.98 11.22 -3.73
CA MET A 442 5.40 12.52 -4.25
C MET A 442 5.39 13.62 -3.20
N LEU A 443 4.92 13.32 -1.99
CA LEU A 443 4.97 14.28 -0.89
C LEU A 443 6.44 14.67 -0.59
N PRO A 444 6.75 15.96 -0.41
CA PRO A 444 8.12 16.42 -0.15
C PRO A 444 8.78 15.71 1.03
N ILE A 445 8.01 15.36 2.06
CA ILE A 445 8.49 14.69 3.26
C ILE A 445 8.92 13.25 3.00
N LEU A 446 8.42 12.62 1.93
CA LEU A 446 8.76 11.26 1.51
C LEU A 446 9.79 11.21 0.37
N ASN A 447 10.23 12.36 -0.11
CA ASN A 447 11.20 12.42 -1.20
C ASN A 447 12.50 11.70 -0.83
N GLN A 448 12.96 10.79 -1.71
CA GLN A 448 14.14 9.94 -1.54
C GLN A 448 14.06 8.92 -0.39
N HIS A 449 12.91 8.78 0.27
CA HIS A 449 12.68 7.73 1.27
C HIS A 449 12.17 6.44 0.61
N PRO A 450 12.48 5.27 1.21
CA PRO A 450 11.99 3.99 0.72
C PRO A 450 10.53 3.80 1.15
N VAL A 451 9.61 3.90 0.18
CA VAL A 451 8.16 3.78 0.40
C VAL A 451 7.59 2.70 -0.49
N SER A 452 6.83 1.78 0.08
CA SER A 452 6.02 0.80 -0.65
C SER A 452 4.55 0.89 -0.21
N ARG A 453 3.66 0.32 -1.02
CA ARG A 453 2.23 0.18 -0.69
C ARG A 453 1.86 -1.27 -0.44
N MET A 454 0.81 -1.46 0.34
CA MET A 454 0.12 -2.72 0.55
C MET A 454 -1.37 -2.47 0.73
N GLU A 455 -2.19 -3.47 0.48
CA GLU A 455 -3.64 -3.34 0.56
C GLU A 455 -4.18 -3.58 1.97
N ASN A 456 -3.58 -4.51 2.72
CA ASN A 456 -3.93 -4.74 4.12
C ASN A 456 -2.80 -5.41 4.92
N ILE A 457 -2.91 -5.35 6.24
CA ILE A 457 -1.91 -5.88 7.17
C ILE A 457 -1.85 -7.41 7.18
N HIS A 458 -2.99 -8.09 6.97
CA HIS A 458 -3.07 -9.55 6.98
C HIS A 458 -2.27 -10.12 5.82
N PHE A 459 -2.41 -9.49 4.64
CA PHE A 459 -1.70 -9.91 3.45
C PHE A 459 -0.22 -9.51 3.50
N LEU A 460 0.12 -8.36 4.09
CA LEU A 460 1.50 -7.98 4.38
C LEU A 460 2.17 -9.03 5.26
N TYR A 461 1.50 -9.45 6.34
CA TYR A 461 2.02 -10.47 7.24
C TYR A 461 2.16 -11.83 6.54
N TYR A 462 1.16 -12.23 5.73
CA TYR A 462 1.22 -13.44 4.92
C TYR A 462 2.41 -13.44 3.97
N LEU A 463 2.61 -12.37 3.20
CA LEU A 463 3.71 -12.24 2.24
C LEU A 463 5.07 -12.21 2.95
N TYR A 464 5.16 -11.51 4.07
CA TYR A 464 6.35 -11.52 4.92
C TYR A 464 6.70 -12.93 5.40
N LYS A 465 5.74 -13.69 5.92
CA LYS A 465 5.98 -15.04 6.46
C LYS A 465 6.38 -16.05 5.38
N ILE A 466 5.95 -15.87 4.14
CA ILE A 466 6.43 -16.67 3.00
C ILE A 466 7.93 -16.46 2.78
N HIS A 467 8.41 -15.24 2.97
CA HIS A 467 9.79 -14.83 2.69
C HIS A 467 10.62 -14.55 3.95
N GLU A 468 10.15 -14.94 5.13
CA GLU A 468 10.74 -14.57 6.42
C GLU A 468 12.25 -14.88 6.49
N HIS A 469 12.68 -16.01 5.92
CA HIS A 469 14.08 -16.42 5.90
C HIS A 469 14.99 -15.59 4.99
N ASP A 470 14.40 -14.91 4.00
CA ASP A 470 15.11 -14.06 3.05
C ASP A 470 15.00 -12.57 3.40
N VAL A 471 14.26 -12.22 4.47
CA VAL A 471 14.17 -10.83 4.95
C VAL A 471 15.28 -10.56 5.96
N ILE A 472 16.21 -9.69 5.57
CA ILE A 472 17.38 -9.31 6.37
C ILE A 472 17.34 -7.80 6.61
N ASN A 473 17.41 -7.37 7.87
CA ASN A 473 17.38 -5.94 8.25
C ASN A 473 16.18 -5.19 7.63
N GLY A 474 15.01 -5.83 7.59
CA GLY A 474 13.79 -5.25 7.05
C GLY A 474 13.71 -5.22 5.52
N TYR A 475 14.58 -5.90 4.80
CA TYR A 475 14.54 -6.00 3.33
C TYR A 475 14.56 -7.45 2.88
N PHE A 476 13.72 -7.78 1.92
CA PHE A 476 13.85 -9.01 1.16
C PHE A 476 15.16 -8.97 0.36
N ALA A 477 16.04 -9.92 0.61
CA ALA A 477 17.37 -9.99 0.00
C ALA A 477 17.29 -10.63 -1.40
N ALA A 478 17.02 -9.80 -2.40
CA ALA A 478 16.88 -10.23 -3.79
C ALA A 478 18.23 -10.52 -4.45
N LYS A 479 18.21 -11.45 -5.41
CA LYS A 479 19.26 -11.60 -6.41
C LYS A 479 18.88 -10.79 -7.66
N CYS A 480 19.81 -10.62 -8.57
CA CYS A 480 19.60 -9.96 -9.87
C CYS A 480 20.32 -10.67 -11.03
N ASP A 481 20.69 -11.94 -10.81
CA ASP A 481 21.49 -12.71 -11.78
C ASP A 481 20.64 -13.16 -12.97
N VAL A 482 19.40 -13.57 -12.69
CA VAL A 482 18.46 -14.08 -13.70
C VAL A 482 17.37 -13.07 -13.99
N GLY A 483 17.49 -12.39 -15.11
CA GLY A 483 16.44 -11.50 -15.60
C GLY A 483 15.63 -12.11 -16.73
N ARG A 484 14.34 -11.82 -16.75
CA ARG A 484 13.41 -12.18 -17.83
C ARG A 484 12.63 -10.94 -18.26
N TYR A 485 12.33 -10.84 -19.54
CA TYR A 485 11.55 -9.71 -20.06
C TYR A 485 10.55 -10.12 -21.13
N VAL A 486 9.50 -9.31 -21.26
CA VAL A 486 8.54 -9.32 -22.36
C VAL A 486 8.39 -7.89 -22.85
N ILE A 487 8.77 -7.65 -24.10
CA ILE A 487 8.74 -6.31 -24.72
C ILE A 487 7.81 -6.35 -25.94
N ASN A 488 6.81 -5.45 -25.95
CA ASN A 488 5.86 -5.25 -27.05
C ASN A 488 5.19 -6.54 -27.57
N PRO A 489 4.57 -7.36 -26.69
CA PRO A 489 3.99 -8.64 -27.11
C PRO A 489 2.87 -8.50 -28.15
N GLU A 490 2.22 -7.34 -28.26
CA GLU A 490 1.15 -7.05 -29.21
C GLU A 490 1.65 -6.45 -30.54
N LYS A 491 2.94 -6.18 -30.65
CA LYS A 491 3.60 -5.71 -31.89
C LYS A 491 3.03 -4.40 -32.46
N ASN A 492 2.67 -3.47 -31.57
CA ASN A 492 2.05 -2.19 -31.94
C ASN A 492 2.72 -0.96 -31.28
N LEU A 493 3.86 -1.15 -30.60
CA LEU A 493 4.65 -0.13 -29.93
C LEU A 493 6.11 -0.10 -30.43
N ASP A 494 6.32 0.01 -31.74
CA ASP A 494 7.64 -0.12 -32.40
C ASP A 494 8.73 0.77 -31.81
N ARG A 495 8.39 2.03 -31.46
CA ARG A 495 9.37 2.95 -30.87
C ARG A 495 9.77 2.56 -29.46
N MET A 496 8.84 2.08 -28.67
CA MET A 496 9.09 1.56 -27.32
C MET A 496 9.93 0.27 -27.42
N GLU A 497 9.57 -0.64 -28.34
CA GLU A 497 10.34 -1.86 -28.62
C GLU A 497 11.79 -1.53 -28.92
N ASN A 498 12.05 -0.62 -29.87
CA ASN A 498 13.41 -0.21 -30.23
C ASN A 498 14.18 0.36 -29.03
N ARG A 499 13.52 1.20 -28.20
CA ARG A 499 14.16 1.81 -27.02
C ARG A 499 14.49 0.76 -25.97
N MET A 500 13.53 -0.08 -25.60
CA MET A 500 13.69 -1.02 -24.51
C MET A 500 14.57 -2.21 -24.90
N THR A 501 14.53 -2.66 -26.14
CA THR A 501 15.45 -3.69 -26.67
C THR A 501 16.89 -3.19 -26.60
N SER A 502 17.18 -2.00 -27.15
CA SER A 502 18.53 -1.43 -27.09
C SER A 502 19.03 -1.21 -25.68
N PHE A 503 18.13 -0.86 -24.75
CA PHE A 503 18.47 -0.73 -23.33
C PHE A 503 18.82 -2.08 -22.71
N VAL A 504 17.99 -3.11 -22.89
CA VAL A 504 18.20 -4.43 -22.27
C VAL A 504 19.45 -5.09 -22.86
N GLU A 505 19.66 -5.03 -24.16
CA GLU A 505 20.88 -5.56 -24.81
C GLU A 505 22.16 -4.86 -24.32
N TYR A 506 22.09 -3.57 -24.02
CA TYR A 506 23.24 -2.80 -23.54
C TYR A 506 23.49 -2.98 -22.04
N TRP A 507 22.45 -2.90 -21.21
CA TRP A 507 22.58 -2.87 -19.76
C TRP A 507 22.49 -4.25 -19.11
N CYS A 508 21.64 -5.13 -19.65
CA CYS A 508 21.35 -6.47 -19.14
C CYS A 508 21.59 -7.57 -20.19
N PRO A 509 22.80 -7.68 -20.80
CA PRO A 509 23.03 -8.56 -21.95
C PRO A 509 22.80 -10.05 -21.67
N ASN A 510 22.81 -10.45 -20.39
CA ASN A 510 22.59 -11.84 -19.96
C ASN A 510 21.10 -12.16 -19.70
N TRP A 511 20.20 -11.17 -19.82
CA TRP A 511 18.78 -11.42 -19.67
C TRP A 511 18.18 -12.04 -20.92
N ASN A 512 17.15 -12.88 -20.75
CA ASN A 512 16.45 -13.54 -21.84
C ASN A 512 14.96 -13.23 -21.79
N GLY A 513 14.30 -13.18 -22.94
CA GLY A 513 12.86 -12.88 -22.99
C GLY A 513 12.30 -12.87 -24.41
N HIS A 514 11.10 -12.30 -24.53
CA HIS A 514 10.34 -12.20 -25.78
C HIS A 514 10.25 -10.74 -26.24
N ILE A 515 10.45 -10.51 -27.54
CA ILE A 515 10.37 -9.18 -28.18
C ILE A 515 9.44 -9.30 -29.38
N GLY A 516 8.41 -8.44 -29.43
CA GLY A 516 7.44 -8.39 -30.56
C GLY A 516 6.55 -9.62 -30.68
N GLU A 517 6.54 -10.50 -29.70
CA GLU A 517 5.67 -11.68 -29.65
C GLU A 517 5.28 -12.04 -28.22
N PRO A 518 4.07 -12.54 -27.97
CA PRO A 518 3.67 -12.97 -26.65
C PRO A 518 4.34 -14.31 -26.30
N PRO A 519 4.80 -14.48 -25.04
CA PRO A 519 5.22 -15.80 -24.55
C PRO A 519 4.03 -16.76 -24.52
N SER A 520 4.29 -18.07 -24.54
CA SER A 520 3.25 -19.03 -24.16
C SER A 520 2.87 -18.85 -22.68
N ALA A 521 1.67 -19.27 -22.27
CA ALA A 521 1.25 -19.20 -20.87
C ALA A 521 2.21 -19.96 -19.96
N THR A 522 2.78 -21.08 -20.41
CA THR A 522 3.75 -21.87 -19.68
C THR A 522 5.07 -21.11 -19.53
N ASP A 523 5.56 -20.48 -20.60
CA ASP A 523 6.80 -19.70 -20.56
C ASP A 523 6.67 -18.49 -19.66
N PHE A 524 5.49 -17.82 -19.69
CA PHE A 524 5.22 -16.69 -18.81
C PHE A 524 5.27 -17.08 -17.32
N ILE A 525 4.65 -18.20 -16.95
CA ILE A 525 4.69 -18.74 -15.59
C ILE A 525 6.13 -19.15 -15.21
N THR A 526 6.86 -19.76 -16.13
CA THR A 526 8.25 -20.13 -15.93
C THR A 526 9.12 -18.89 -15.71
N HIS A 527 8.91 -17.82 -16.48
CA HIS A 527 9.60 -16.55 -16.29
C HIS A 527 9.39 -15.98 -14.88
N LEU A 528 8.16 -16.00 -14.37
CA LEU A 528 7.86 -15.51 -13.02
C LEU A 528 8.45 -16.37 -11.90
N SER A 529 8.58 -17.67 -12.12
CA SER A 529 9.10 -18.60 -11.09
C SER A 529 10.62 -18.73 -11.07
N GLU A 530 11.30 -18.49 -12.20
CA GLU A 530 12.76 -18.64 -12.32
C GLU A 530 13.51 -17.30 -12.26
N ALA A 531 12.85 -16.19 -12.57
CA ALA A 531 13.51 -14.89 -12.59
C ALA A 531 13.74 -14.34 -11.19
N ASP A 532 14.86 -13.64 -11.02
CA ASP A 532 15.10 -12.72 -9.92
C ASP A 532 14.41 -11.38 -10.20
N VAL A 533 14.46 -10.91 -11.47
CA VAL A 533 13.80 -9.69 -11.94
C VAL A 533 13.03 -9.99 -13.22
N PHE A 534 11.77 -9.62 -13.24
CA PHE A 534 10.89 -9.72 -14.39
C PHE A 534 10.48 -8.33 -14.90
N LEU A 535 10.75 -8.03 -16.17
CA LEU A 535 10.42 -6.76 -16.82
C LEU A 535 9.35 -6.97 -17.88
N TYR A 536 8.23 -6.30 -17.77
CA TYR A 536 7.18 -6.23 -18.77
C TYR A 536 7.08 -4.81 -19.35
N CYS A 537 7.18 -4.70 -20.66
CA CYS A 537 6.98 -3.45 -21.43
C CYS A 537 5.94 -3.66 -22.52
N GLY A 538 4.73 -3.13 -22.32
CA GLY A 538 3.60 -3.32 -23.23
C GLY A 538 2.37 -2.57 -22.74
N HIS A 539 1.22 -2.88 -23.31
CA HIS A 539 -0.05 -2.34 -22.85
C HIS A 539 -0.52 -3.03 -21.55
N GLY A 540 -1.16 -2.26 -20.67
CA GLY A 540 -1.79 -2.79 -19.46
C GLY A 540 -0.79 -3.43 -18.49
N ASP A 541 -1.18 -4.55 -17.90
CA ASP A 541 -0.47 -5.21 -16.80
C ASP A 541 0.28 -6.51 -17.17
N GLY A 542 0.12 -6.99 -18.39
CA GLY A 542 0.73 -8.22 -18.87
C GLY A 542 0.15 -9.52 -18.31
N CYS A 543 -0.75 -9.48 -17.33
CA CYS A 543 -1.31 -10.70 -16.73
C CYS A 543 -2.18 -11.52 -17.69
N GLN A 544 -2.68 -10.90 -18.77
CA GLN A 544 -3.38 -11.58 -19.86
C GLN A 544 -2.51 -12.65 -20.56
N LEU A 545 -1.18 -12.54 -20.45
CA LEU A 545 -0.25 -13.51 -21.06
C LEU A 545 -0.18 -14.83 -20.30
N GLY A 546 -0.51 -14.85 -19.02
CA GLY A 546 -0.43 -16.03 -18.14
C GLY A 546 -1.70 -16.88 -18.10
N ALA A 547 -2.81 -16.42 -18.70
CA ALA A 547 -4.08 -17.11 -18.62
C ALA A 547 -4.76 -17.15 -20.00
N GLY A 548 -4.94 -18.31 -20.57
CA GLY A 548 -5.74 -18.49 -21.78
C GLY A 548 -7.17 -17.95 -21.64
N GLY A 549 -7.32 -16.60 -21.61
CA GLY A 549 -8.58 -15.86 -21.69
C GLY A 549 -9.28 -15.52 -20.37
N CYS A 550 -8.81 -15.94 -19.20
CA CYS A 550 -9.46 -15.64 -17.91
C CYS A 550 -8.46 -15.00 -16.93
N GLY A 551 -8.24 -13.70 -17.07
CA GLY A 551 -7.27 -12.87 -16.35
C GLY A 551 -6.74 -13.41 -15.01
N GLY A 552 -5.43 -13.55 -14.91
CA GLY A 552 -4.71 -13.75 -13.65
C GLY A 552 -4.69 -15.15 -13.02
N ALA A 553 -5.71 -15.98 -13.23
CA ALA A 553 -5.87 -17.26 -12.53
C ALA A 553 -4.73 -18.29 -12.77
N GLY A 554 -4.04 -18.21 -13.91
CA GLY A 554 -2.86 -19.04 -14.21
C GLY A 554 -1.62 -18.63 -13.41
N VAL A 555 -1.44 -17.34 -13.20
CA VAL A 555 -0.29 -16.75 -12.50
C VAL A 555 -0.28 -17.13 -11.01
N GLU A 556 -1.43 -17.14 -10.38
CA GLU A 556 -1.56 -17.49 -8.95
C GLU A 556 -1.07 -18.90 -8.61
N GLY A 557 -1.02 -19.83 -9.57
CA GLY A 557 -0.49 -21.18 -9.41
C GLY A 557 1.03 -21.25 -9.42
N ALA A 558 1.72 -20.22 -9.89
CA ALA A 558 3.15 -20.13 -9.88
C ALA A 558 3.67 -19.89 -8.45
N ARG A 559 4.89 -20.31 -8.17
CA ARG A 559 5.64 -19.88 -7.00
C ARG A 559 6.60 -18.81 -7.47
N GLY A 560 6.12 -17.54 -7.45
CA GLY A 560 6.90 -16.40 -7.91
C GLY A 560 7.86 -15.91 -6.83
N THR A 561 9.13 -15.69 -7.21
CA THR A 561 10.11 -15.02 -6.36
C THR A 561 10.64 -13.75 -7.02
N ALA A 562 10.17 -13.44 -8.22
CA ALA A 562 10.63 -12.32 -9.01
C ALA A 562 10.20 -10.97 -8.43
N VAL A 563 11.11 -10.01 -8.51
CA VAL A 563 10.78 -8.57 -8.44
C VAL A 563 10.23 -8.17 -9.81
N CYS A 564 8.95 -7.80 -9.87
CA CYS A 564 8.28 -7.48 -11.12
C CYS A 564 8.29 -5.98 -11.39
N VAL A 565 8.66 -5.57 -12.62
CA VAL A 565 8.56 -4.19 -13.10
C VAL A 565 7.62 -4.17 -14.30
N LEU A 566 6.45 -3.54 -14.13
CA LEU A 566 5.37 -3.50 -15.11
C LEU A 566 5.27 -2.09 -15.71
N SER A 567 5.73 -1.92 -16.94
CA SER A 567 5.83 -0.62 -17.61
C SER A 567 4.55 -0.19 -18.36
N GLY A 568 3.46 -0.94 -18.26
CA GLY A 568 2.22 -0.60 -18.98
C GLY A 568 1.32 0.39 -18.22
N CYS A 569 0.43 1.06 -18.97
CA CYS A 569 -0.55 1.99 -18.43
C CYS A 569 -1.45 1.32 -17.37
N GLY A 570 -1.57 1.94 -16.19
CA GLY A 570 -2.44 1.43 -15.13
C GLY A 570 -2.10 0.01 -14.66
N SER A 571 -0.86 -0.45 -14.86
CA SER A 571 -0.45 -1.83 -14.60
C SER A 571 -0.63 -2.30 -13.15
N VAL A 572 -0.68 -1.36 -12.20
CA VAL A 572 -0.97 -1.65 -10.78
C VAL A 572 -2.16 -0.84 -10.26
N ARG A 573 -3.01 -0.36 -11.15
CA ARG A 573 -4.22 0.38 -10.79
C ARG A 573 -5.29 -0.58 -10.27
N LEU A 574 -5.94 -0.17 -9.18
CA LEU A 574 -7.16 -0.83 -8.72
C LEU A 574 -8.31 -0.51 -9.68
N SER A 575 -8.97 -1.53 -10.20
CA SER A 575 -10.11 -1.40 -11.10
C SER A 575 -11.26 -2.29 -10.65
N SER A 576 -12.49 -1.76 -10.66
CA SER A 576 -13.69 -2.55 -10.40
C SER A 576 -14.22 -3.13 -11.71
N THR A 577 -14.46 -4.43 -11.73
CA THR A 577 -14.98 -5.16 -12.90
C THR A 577 -16.51 -5.13 -12.97
N ALA A 578 -17.18 -4.78 -11.87
CA ALA A 578 -18.64 -4.72 -11.78
C ALA A 578 -19.07 -3.72 -10.68
N PRO A 579 -20.35 -3.25 -10.75
CA PRO A 579 -20.93 -2.45 -9.68
C PRO A 579 -20.83 -3.16 -8.34
N ARG A 580 -20.39 -2.44 -7.32
CA ARG A 580 -20.24 -2.96 -5.95
C ARG A 580 -19.28 -4.17 -5.85
N ALA A 581 -18.57 -4.51 -6.93
CA ALA A 581 -17.46 -5.43 -6.82
C ALA A 581 -16.27 -4.67 -6.22
N PRO A 582 -15.59 -5.26 -5.23
CA PRO A 582 -14.37 -4.66 -4.71
C PRO A 582 -13.34 -4.59 -5.83
N PRO A 583 -12.57 -3.50 -5.90
CA PRO A 583 -11.57 -3.34 -6.95
C PRO A 583 -10.47 -4.39 -6.82
N GLY A 584 -10.02 -4.90 -7.96
CA GLY A 584 -8.89 -5.80 -8.09
C GLY A 584 -7.80 -5.21 -8.97
N ALA A 585 -6.63 -5.81 -8.97
CA ALA A 585 -5.50 -5.43 -9.81
C ALA A 585 -4.60 -6.63 -10.13
N ALA A 586 -3.83 -6.51 -11.19
CA ALA A 586 -2.91 -7.56 -11.62
C ALA A 586 -1.85 -7.92 -10.57
N HIS A 587 -1.35 -6.94 -9.84
CA HIS A 587 -0.37 -7.18 -8.77
C HIS A 587 -0.90 -8.06 -7.64
N HIS A 588 -2.23 -8.14 -7.44
CA HIS A 588 -2.83 -9.07 -6.49
C HIS A 588 -2.51 -10.53 -6.85
N HIS A 589 -2.63 -10.89 -8.13
CA HIS A 589 -2.31 -12.25 -8.61
C HIS A 589 -0.81 -12.55 -8.45
N LEU A 590 0.05 -11.59 -8.72
CA LEU A 590 1.50 -11.72 -8.54
C LEU A 590 1.87 -11.92 -7.07
N HIS A 591 1.29 -11.13 -6.17
CA HIS A 591 1.52 -11.28 -4.72
C HIS A 591 0.95 -12.59 -4.17
N ILE A 592 -0.23 -13.05 -4.64
CA ILE A 592 -0.79 -14.37 -4.29
C ILE A 592 0.14 -15.49 -4.77
N ALA A 593 0.79 -15.33 -5.94
CA ALA A 593 1.82 -16.24 -6.42
C ALA A 593 3.12 -16.20 -5.58
N GLY A 594 3.29 -15.19 -4.73
CA GLY A 594 4.44 -15.03 -3.85
C GLY A 594 5.48 -14.02 -4.32
N CYS A 595 5.26 -13.27 -5.41
CA CYS A 595 6.18 -12.22 -5.82
C CYS A 595 6.32 -11.18 -4.69
N PRO A 596 7.54 -10.91 -4.21
CA PRO A 596 7.75 -10.05 -3.05
C PRO A 596 7.46 -8.59 -3.35
N MET A 597 7.64 -8.14 -4.61
CA MET A 597 7.52 -6.75 -4.99
C MET A 597 7.07 -6.59 -6.43
N VAL A 598 6.14 -5.66 -6.65
CA VAL A 598 5.68 -5.23 -7.98
C VAL A 598 5.78 -3.72 -8.09
N VAL A 599 6.52 -3.23 -9.09
CA VAL A 599 6.58 -1.81 -9.47
C VAL A 599 5.74 -1.61 -10.71
N GLY A 600 4.89 -0.57 -10.73
CA GLY A 600 4.04 -0.30 -11.90
C GLY A 600 3.43 1.09 -11.88
N MET A 601 2.46 1.30 -12.77
CA MET A 601 1.84 2.59 -13.04
C MET A 601 0.39 2.62 -12.54
N LEU A 602 -0.02 3.72 -11.88
CA LEU A 602 -1.38 3.90 -11.37
C LEU A 602 -2.40 4.31 -12.45
N TRP A 603 -1.95 4.95 -13.53
CA TRP A 603 -2.82 5.47 -14.61
C TRP A 603 -2.13 5.48 -15.96
N GLU A 604 -2.82 6.05 -16.95
CA GLU A 604 -2.31 6.16 -18.30
C GLU A 604 -1.10 7.09 -18.39
N VAL A 605 -0.07 6.62 -19.09
CA VAL A 605 1.23 7.25 -19.24
C VAL A 605 1.69 7.24 -20.70
N THR A 606 2.68 8.04 -21.04
CA THR A 606 3.29 8.04 -22.36
C THR A 606 4.53 7.18 -22.39
N ASP A 607 4.65 6.36 -23.44
CA ASP A 607 5.71 5.35 -23.60
C ASP A 607 7.13 5.90 -23.41
N LEU A 608 7.50 7.01 -24.08
CA LEU A 608 8.84 7.59 -23.99
C LEU A 608 9.23 7.97 -22.55
N GLU A 609 8.31 8.61 -21.82
CA GLU A 609 8.61 9.06 -20.47
C GLU A 609 8.69 7.90 -19.47
N VAL A 610 7.84 6.90 -19.65
CA VAL A 610 7.90 5.67 -18.84
C VAL A 610 9.18 4.89 -19.13
N ASP A 611 9.59 4.77 -20.40
CA ASP A 611 10.84 4.11 -20.78
C ASP A 611 12.06 4.78 -20.13
N LYS A 612 12.05 6.12 -20.01
CA LYS A 612 13.08 6.85 -19.26
C LYS A 612 13.10 6.46 -17.78
N VAL A 613 11.93 6.39 -17.16
CA VAL A 613 11.83 6.04 -15.73
C VAL A 613 12.23 4.58 -15.51
N VAL A 614 11.71 3.65 -16.31
CA VAL A 614 11.96 2.22 -16.16
C VAL A 614 13.43 1.88 -16.47
N SER A 615 14.00 2.41 -17.55
CA SER A 615 15.43 2.19 -17.86
C SER A 615 16.35 2.79 -16.79
N THR A 616 15.98 3.95 -16.23
CA THR A 616 16.72 4.55 -15.11
C THR A 616 16.58 3.70 -13.85
N LEU A 617 15.38 3.22 -13.52
CA LEU A 617 15.14 2.34 -12.38
C LEU A 617 15.99 1.06 -12.48
N VAL A 618 15.88 0.35 -13.59
CA VAL A 618 16.63 -0.88 -13.81
C VAL A 618 18.13 -0.61 -13.78
N SER A 619 18.61 0.47 -14.39
CA SER A 619 20.04 0.79 -14.37
C SER A 619 20.57 1.18 -12.99
N LEU A 620 19.75 1.79 -12.13
CA LEU A 620 20.13 2.10 -10.74
C LEU A 620 20.19 0.84 -9.89
N TYR A 621 19.22 -0.07 -10.08
CA TYR A 621 19.01 -1.23 -9.23
C TYR A 621 19.82 -2.45 -9.68
N VAL A 622 19.81 -2.80 -10.97
CA VAL A 622 20.48 -3.98 -11.51
C VAL A 622 21.94 -3.64 -11.84
N PRO A 623 22.93 -4.32 -11.23
CA PRO A 623 24.33 -4.16 -11.59
C PRO A 623 24.59 -4.51 -13.06
N SER A 624 25.55 -3.83 -13.70
CA SER A 624 25.91 -4.08 -15.08
C SER A 624 27.40 -3.80 -15.29
N ASP A 625 28.02 -4.56 -16.21
CA ASP A 625 29.39 -4.36 -16.70
C ASP A 625 29.46 -3.41 -17.90
N ALA A 626 28.37 -2.67 -18.20
CA ALA A 626 28.30 -1.73 -19.30
C ALA A 626 29.41 -0.66 -19.21
N ALA A 627 30.10 -0.42 -20.31
CA ALA A 627 31.27 0.48 -20.36
C ALA A 627 30.94 1.93 -19.96
N VAL A 628 29.75 2.41 -20.30
CA VAL A 628 29.25 3.75 -19.95
C VAL A 628 28.02 3.62 -19.07
N PRO A 629 27.97 4.26 -17.91
CA PRO A 629 26.77 4.28 -17.06
C PRO A 629 25.56 4.83 -17.82
N TRP A 630 24.40 4.22 -17.62
CA TRP A 630 23.17 4.54 -18.35
C TRP A 630 22.78 6.03 -18.39
N PRO A 631 22.91 6.82 -17.30
CA PRO A 631 22.64 8.26 -17.36
C PRO A 631 23.55 9.05 -18.31
N ASN A 632 24.75 8.52 -18.60
CA ASN A 632 25.75 9.15 -19.47
C ASN A 632 25.67 8.69 -20.93
N VAL A 633 24.86 7.69 -21.23
CA VAL A 633 24.61 7.23 -22.60
C VAL A 633 23.81 8.26 -23.37
N GLY A 634 24.28 8.64 -24.55
CA GLY A 634 23.57 9.57 -25.45
C GLY A 634 22.32 8.92 -26.05
N LYS A 635 21.17 9.55 -25.86
CA LYS A 635 19.83 9.03 -26.21
C LYS A 635 19.15 9.79 -27.35
N ALA A 636 19.89 10.62 -28.13
CA ALA A 636 19.30 11.43 -29.20
C ALA A 636 18.59 10.61 -30.30
N LYS A 637 19.04 9.37 -30.54
CA LYS A 637 18.46 8.45 -31.52
C LYS A 637 17.88 7.18 -30.88
N TRP A 638 17.59 7.23 -29.58
CA TRP A 638 17.10 6.08 -28.81
C TRP A 638 15.78 5.51 -29.33
N SER A 639 14.89 6.36 -29.84
CA SER A 639 13.63 5.93 -30.48
C SER A 639 13.83 5.04 -31.73
N ASN A 640 15.05 5.01 -32.28
CA ASN A 640 15.45 4.14 -33.39
C ASN A 640 16.37 3.00 -32.92
N GLY A 641 16.48 2.77 -31.61
CA GLY A 641 17.34 1.75 -31.03
C GLY A 641 18.84 2.09 -31.00
N VAL A 642 19.22 3.32 -31.35
CA VAL A 642 20.65 3.70 -31.45
C VAL A 642 21.09 4.44 -30.19
N LEU A 643 22.08 3.89 -29.51
CA LEU A 643 22.72 4.45 -28.32
C LEU A 643 24.09 5.04 -28.67
N ASP A 644 24.40 6.22 -28.12
CA ASP A 644 25.71 6.82 -28.23
C ASP A 644 26.51 6.60 -26.93
N THR A 645 27.46 5.71 -26.99
CA THR A 645 28.35 5.33 -25.88
C THR A 645 29.68 6.07 -25.89
N THR A 646 29.88 7.02 -26.81
CA THR A 646 31.12 7.80 -26.95
C THR A 646 31.10 9.10 -26.15
N ALA A 647 29.96 9.44 -25.53
CA ALA A 647 29.80 10.67 -24.76
C ALA A 647 30.76 10.75 -23.56
N GLU A 648 31.35 11.89 -23.33
CA GLU A 648 32.22 12.14 -22.17
C GLU A 648 31.43 11.95 -20.86
N HIS A 649 32.05 11.28 -19.90
CA HIS A 649 31.45 11.02 -18.57
C HIS A 649 31.27 12.33 -17.79
N LYS A 650 30.04 12.81 -17.72
CA LYS A 650 29.72 14.08 -17.03
C LYS A 650 29.24 13.92 -15.58
N SER A 651 28.83 12.73 -15.17
CA SER A 651 28.31 12.50 -13.82
C SER A 651 28.82 11.22 -13.20
N GLN A 652 29.13 11.25 -11.93
CA GLN A 652 29.42 10.05 -11.17
C GLN A 652 28.14 9.24 -11.00
N PHE A 653 28.09 8.05 -11.58
CA PHE A 653 26.99 7.13 -11.40
C PHE A 653 27.15 6.39 -10.06
N VAL A 654 26.11 6.40 -9.25
CA VAL A 654 26.05 5.69 -7.98
C VAL A 654 24.86 4.72 -8.04
N PRO A 655 25.10 3.40 -8.12
CA PRO A 655 24.05 2.40 -8.05
C PRO A 655 23.25 2.52 -6.75
N GLU A 656 22.02 2.01 -6.76
CA GLU A 656 21.15 2.00 -5.60
C GLU A 656 20.63 0.56 -5.37
N ARG A 657 21.12 -0.07 -4.32
CA ARG A 657 20.75 -1.45 -3.99
C ARG A 657 19.35 -1.59 -3.38
N ASP A 658 18.83 -0.50 -2.80
CA ASP A 658 17.47 -0.44 -2.26
C ASP A 658 16.51 -0.08 -3.40
N LEU A 659 15.66 -1.02 -3.79
CA LEU A 659 14.73 -0.85 -4.92
C LEU A 659 13.79 0.35 -4.71
N LEU A 660 13.29 0.56 -3.50
CA LEU A 660 12.36 1.66 -3.22
C LEU A 660 13.05 3.02 -3.36
N ARG A 661 14.32 3.12 -2.97
CA ARG A 661 15.13 4.32 -3.22
C ARG A 661 15.46 4.49 -4.70
N ALA A 662 15.73 3.40 -5.40
CA ALA A 662 15.93 3.41 -6.85
C ALA A 662 14.67 3.91 -7.57
N VAL A 663 13.48 3.45 -7.18
CA VAL A 663 12.19 3.95 -7.69
C VAL A 663 12.04 5.46 -7.43
N SER A 664 12.30 5.90 -6.19
CA SER A 664 12.22 7.33 -5.85
C SER A 664 13.18 8.20 -6.69
N ARG A 665 14.41 7.74 -6.91
CA ARG A 665 15.39 8.41 -7.78
C ARG A 665 14.99 8.38 -9.26
N ALA A 666 14.45 7.26 -9.73
CA ALA A 666 14.04 7.09 -11.12
C ALA A 666 12.89 8.01 -11.52
N ARG A 667 11.98 8.36 -10.59
CA ARG A 667 10.94 9.37 -10.82
C ARG A 667 11.50 10.71 -11.29
N GLY A 668 12.73 11.07 -10.88
CA GLY A 668 13.42 12.27 -11.32
C GLY A 668 13.96 12.23 -12.76
N SER A 669 13.86 11.13 -13.49
CA SER A 669 14.30 11.01 -14.89
C SER A 669 13.28 11.55 -15.91
N THR A 670 12.04 11.78 -15.49
CA THR A 670 11.01 12.45 -16.29
C THR A 670 10.81 13.88 -15.83
N ASN A 671 10.47 14.77 -16.77
CA ASN A 671 10.14 16.16 -16.48
C ASN A 671 8.66 16.35 -16.10
N TYR A 672 7.84 15.33 -16.30
CA TYR A 672 6.40 15.38 -16.04
C TYR A 672 6.06 14.78 -14.68
N VAL A 673 5.57 15.63 -13.78
CA VAL A 673 5.14 15.20 -12.45
C VAL A 673 3.98 14.21 -12.53
N MET A 674 3.10 14.37 -13.52
CA MET A 674 2.02 13.44 -13.80
C MET A 674 2.54 12.01 -14.04
N ILE A 675 3.64 11.86 -14.78
CA ILE A 675 4.27 10.55 -15.04
C ILE A 675 4.99 10.05 -13.78
N ALA A 676 5.80 10.89 -13.15
CA ALA A 676 6.52 10.53 -11.92
C ALA A 676 5.57 10.05 -10.81
N SER A 677 4.39 10.70 -10.70
CA SER A 677 3.36 10.39 -9.72
C SER A 677 2.65 9.06 -9.96
N SER A 678 2.66 8.54 -11.19
CA SER A 678 2.04 7.26 -11.50
C SER A 678 2.83 6.04 -11.00
N VAL A 679 4.15 6.21 -10.83
CA VAL A 679 5.06 5.11 -10.52
C VAL A 679 4.98 4.75 -9.05
N VAL A 680 4.54 3.55 -8.73
CA VAL A 680 4.44 3.05 -7.36
C VAL A 680 5.06 1.66 -7.23
N ALA A 681 5.51 1.36 -6.02
CA ALA A 681 6.02 0.07 -5.63
C ALA A 681 5.07 -0.58 -4.61
N ARG A 682 4.68 -1.84 -4.84
CA ARG A 682 3.76 -2.59 -4.00
C ARG A 682 4.40 -3.88 -3.52
N GLY A 683 4.37 -4.13 -2.22
CA GLY A 683 4.94 -5.34 -1.63
C GLY A 683 5.98 -5.07 -0.54
N LEU A 684 6.81 -6.07 -0.30
CA LEU A 684 7.86 -6.02 0.71
C LEU A 684 9.01 -5.10 0.27
N PRO A 685 9.66 -4.36 1.19
CA PRO A 685 10.90 -3.67 0.88
C PRO A 685 11.96 -4.66 0.35
N VAL A 686 12.59 -4.31 -0.77
CA VAL A 686 13.55 -5.19 -1.46
C VAL A 686 14.91 -4.53 -1.57
N ARG A 687 15.97 -5.33 -1.35
CA ARG A 687 17.36 -4.90 -1.52
C ARG A 687 18.18 -5.99 -2.15
N ILE A 688 19.12 -5.63 -3.03
CA ILE A 688 20.05 -6.60 -3.59
C ILE A 688 20.93 -7.16 -2.46
N ARG A 689 21.09 -8.47 -2.46
CA ARG A 689 21.97 -9.21 -1.56
C ARG A 689 23.44 -8.76 -1.75
N ASP A 690 24.17 -8.61 -0.65
CA ASP A 690 25.61 -8.29 -0.68
C ASP A 690 26.44 -9.44 -1.24
#